data_5f4cc162a9d3263b2f1279e4270ab8aa
#
_entry.id   5f4cc162a9d3263b2f1279e4270ab8aa
#
_cell.length_a   1.000
_cell.length_b   1.000
_cell.length_c   1.000
_cell.angle_alpha   90.00
_cell.angle_beta   90.00
_cell.angle_gamma   90.00
#
_symmetry.space_group_name_H-M   'P 1'
#
loop_
_entity.id
_entity.type
_entity.pdbx_description
1 polymer ?
#
loop_
_entity_poly.entity_id
_entity_poly.type
_entity_poly.pdbx_seq_one_letter_code
_entity_poly.pdbx_strand_id
1 'polypeptide(L)'
;MKLKIIVGLLFLHCYSVFGQVQTTETPLNTTILNNSGALSKRAIRKNIPLTNSIQKAYRSGTRDTSGRPGPNYWQLKTDYSINASLSPETQTITGSETIALHNNSGDKLDRIVLRLDHNIYRPRVPRGFSVPAETTEGMVVTRIKINGTEIDLKALPPRQTRQEQQPKIEKSFVVGLDQTVATVVLAEPIDARMVATVEIDWSTKLPGGEDGQGHRMTQRWESKLFQPTQWYPRVAKYDDLRGWDTNIYLGPSEFYNNFGRFDVKIEVPAGWLVSGTGVLQNANQALAPFVRERLASALKTDEEIMIVKEDERGVGKALLPRDKNVWHFLAEEVNDFAWATSNQTIWRSTRANIPQKGYVPVHMFYLPERANLFKNAGKNARHALEFYSKLLIPYAFPQLTLQDGPSAGMEYPMVINSNQGAADHETFHEWIPMMVGTNETRYGWMDEGFNNYSNILSAADAAGKPFNIDNLGQRYGSISGDEDEPTMMWNANYGGTLYRFQTYGKTTMMFSMLGAIVGDDAMHAAIKKYVETWKFKHPSPWDFTFFMNKELGRDLNWFWYYWLFTTESVNGSIKDVAAQGEKTQITIHQAGEMPSPVVLKVEFAGGSGKIKSMPNAKMIDDKTAIVKWDEEVWFNGDRDFQATLDFGKRPIKKITLDPFGRFPDSDTKDNIWTSK
;
A
#
# COMPACT_ATOMS: atom_id res chain seq x y z
N MET A 1 -44.96 17.18 -46.29
CA MET A 1 -45.75 16.07 -45.71
C MET A 1 -44.90 15.46 -44.61
N LYS A 2 -45.26 15.75 -43.35
CA LYS A 2 -44.47 15.34 -42.16
C LYS A 2 -45.01 13.99 -41.69
N LEU A 3 -44.17 12.98 -41.65
CA LEU A 3 -44.50 11.67 -41.06
C LEU A 3 -43.99 11.64 -39.66
N LYS A 4 -44.86 11.58 -38.69
CA LYS A 4 -44.58 11.34 -37.25
C LYS A 4 -44.49 9.84 -37.03
N ILE A 5 -43.34 9.36 -36.56
CA ILE A 5 -43.18 8.00 -36.04
C ILE A 5 -43.44 8.03 -34.54
N ILE A 6 -44.51 7.33 -34.13
CA ILE A 6 -44.82 7.07 -32.71
C ILE A 6 -44.08 5.80 -32.32
N VAL A 7 -43.18 5.90 -31.36
CA VAL A 7 -42.55 4.74 -30.71
C VAL A 7 -43.40 4.38 -29.48
N GLY A 8 -44.10 3.25 -29.57
CA GLY A 8 -44.85 2.70 -28.45
C GLY A 8 -43.92 1.92 -27.52
N LEU A 9 -43.84 2.36 -26.27
CA LEU A 9 -43.26 1.58 -25.19
C LEU A 9 -44.21 0.45 -24.76
N LEU A 10 -43.82 -0.80 -25.00
CA LEU A 10 -44.48 -1.96 -24.40
C LEU A 10 -43.89 -2.16 -22.97
N PHE A 11 -44.69 -1.86 -21.96
CA PHE A 11 -44.40 -2.30 -20.60
C PHE A 11 -44.84 -3.77 -20.47
N LEU A 12 -43.89 -4.68 -20.37
CA LEU A 12 -44.16 -6.04 -19.89
C LEU A 12 -44.30 -5.98 -18.36
N HIS A 13 -45.54 -6.18 -17.86
CA HIS A 13 -45.80 -6.45 -16.45
C HIS A 13 -45.49 -7.92 -16.17
N CYS A 14 -44.30 -8.18 -15.55
CA CYS A 14 -44.08 -9.44 -14.87
C CYS A 14 -44.79 -9.38 -13.49
N TYR A 15 -45.91 -10.06 -13.35
CA TYR A 15 -46.50 -10.37 -12.05
C TYR A 15 -45.59 -11.42 -11.36
N SER A 16 -44.72 -10.99 -10.47
CA SER A 16 -44.09 -11.88 -9.50
C SER A 16 -45.13 -12.16 -8.37
N VAL A 17 -45.57 -13.39 -8.31
CA VAL A 17 -46.36 -13.89 -7.16
C VAL A 17 -45.37 -14.00 -5.99
N PHE A 18 -45.29 -12.97 -5.18
CA PHE A 18 -44.68 -13.08 -3.85
C PHE A 18 -45.72 -13.74 -2.94
N GLY A 19 -45.47 -15.04 -2.67
CA GLY A 19 -46.10 -15.68 -1.52
C GLY A 19 -45.70 -14.89 -0.27
N GLN A 20 -46.66 -14.31 0.44
CA GLN A 20 -46.42 -13.76 1.78
C GLN A 20 -46.00 -14.93 2.68
N VAL A 21 -44.66 -15.05 2.90
CA VAL A 21 -44.18 -15.75 4.07
C VAL A 21 -44.53 -14.86 5.25
N GLN A 22 -45.57 -15.26 5.99
CA GLN A 22 -45.78 -14.73 7.34
C GLN A 22 -44.58 -15.15 8.16
N THR A 23 -43.56 -14.26 8.23
CA THR A 23 -42.58 -14.31 9.29
C THR A 23 -43.38 -13.96 10.57
N THR A 24 -43.62 -14.95 11.39
CA THR A 24 -43.90 -14.70 12.79
C THR A 24 -42.61 -14.08 13.33
N GLU A 25 -42.59 -12.76 13.34
CA GLU A 25 -41.59 -12.03 14.11
C GLU A 25 -41.82 -12.48 15.56
N THR A 26 -40.97 -13.36 16.04
CA THR A 26 -40.79 -13.53 17.47
C THR A 26 -40.36 -12.16 17.96
N PRO A 27 -41.16 -11.48 18.81
CA PRO A 27 -40.76 -10.16 19.26
C PRO A 27 -39.40 -10.33 19.89
N LEU A 28 -38.38 -9.68 19.31
CA LEU A 28 -37.10 -9.49 19.96
C LEU A 28 -37.41 -9.08 21.39
N ASN A 29 -36.91 -9.84 22.34
CA ASN A 29 -37.22 -9.62 23.73
C ASN A 29 -36.65 -8.23 24.14
N THR A 30 -37.47 -7.19 23.91
CA THR A 30 -37.14 -5.79 24.20
C THR A 30 -36.82 -5.55 25.66
N THR A 31 -37.07 -6.56 26.51
CA THR A 31 -36.64 -6.55 27.91
C THR A 31 -35.10 -6.55 28.04
N ILE A 32 -34.37 -7.08 27.07
CA ILE A 32 -32.90 -6.99 27.06
C ILE A 32 -32.44 -5.59 26.67
N LEU A 33 -33.19 -4.92 25.79
CA LEU A 33 -32.87 -3.54 25.38
C LEU A 33 -33.37 -2.50 26.38
N ASN A 34 -34.40 -2.80 27.16
CA ASN A 34 -35.00 -1.90 28.17
C ASN A 34 -34.31 -2.03 29.55
N ASN A 35 -33.46 -3.01 29.77
CA ASN A 35 -32.53 -3.02 30.91
C ASN A 35 -31.27 -2.16 30.63
N SER A 36 -31.40 -1.09 29.84
CA SER A 36 -30.46 0.03 29.78
C SER A 36 -30.53 0.93 31.05
N GLY A 37 -30.85 0.34 32.18
CA GLY A 37 -30.39 0.86 33.44
C GLY A 37 -28.90 0.80 33.45
N ALA A 38 -28.28 1.88 32.91
CA ALA A 38 -26.88 2.18 33.02
C ALA A 38 -25.96 0.96 32.89
N LEU A 39 -25.49 0.65 31.68
CA LEU A 39 -24.16 0.09 31.52
C LEU A 39 -23.21 1.13 32.12
N SER A 40 -23.04 1.08 33.43
CA SER A 40 -22.27 2.06 34.20
C SER A 40 -20.79 2.02 33.80
N LYS A 41 -20.35 0.93 33.18
CA LYS A 41 -18.95 0.73 32.77
C LYS A 41 -18.86 0.02 31.43
N ARG A 42 -17.88 0.40 30.62
CA ARG A 42 -17.49 -0.28 29.38
C ARG A 42 -16.26 -1.14 29.59
N ALA A 43 -16.11 -2.23 28.85
CA ALA A 43 -14.95 -3.10 28.91
C ALA A 43 -13.87 -2.57 27.97
N ILE A 44 -12.92 -1.81 28.48
CA ILE A 44 -11.78 -1.33 27.69
C ILE A 44 -10.85 -2.48 27.34
N ARG A 45 -10.67 -2.73 26.05
CA ARG A 45 -9.74 -3.74 25.53
C ARG A 45 -8.33 -3.15 25.48
N LYS A 46 -7.39 -3.83 26.13
CA LYS A 46 -5.99 -3.36 26.26
C LYS A 46 -4.98 -4.24 25.53
N ASN A 47 -5.42 -5.32 24.90
CA ASN A 47 -4.54 -6.24 24.17
C ASN A 47 -5.06 -6.50 22.77
N ILE A 48 -4.15 -6.56 21.80
CA ILE A 48 -4.46 -6.98 20.44
C ILE A 48 -4.46 -8.51 20.32
N PRO A 49 -5.35 -9.08 19.47
CA PRO A 49 -5.35 -10.53 19.23
C PRO A 49 -4.06 -10.97 18.55
N LEU A 50 -3.47 -12.06 19.01
CA LEU A 50 -2.31 -12.70 18.38
C LEU A 50 -2.75 -13.99 17.69
N THR A 51 -2.46 -14.10 16.39
CA THR A 51 -2.69 -15.34 15.65
C THR A 51 -1.71 -16.43 16.08
N ASN A 52 -2.07 -17.69 15.87
CA ASN A 52 -1.17 -18.82 16.16
C ASN A 52 0.15 -18.72 15.38
N SER A 53 0.12 -18.19 14.16
CA SER A 53 1.33 -18.00 13.34
C SER A 53 2.30 -16.99 13.96
N ILE A 54 1.80 -15.85 14.45
CA ILE A 54 2.61 -14.86 15.16
C ILE A 54 3.20 -15.44 16.44
N GLN A 55 2.39 -16.15 17.24
CA GLN A 55 2.87 -16.80 18.45
C GLN A 55 3.94 -17.87 18.14
N LYS A 56 3.79 -18.61 17.04
CA LYS A 56 4.80 -19.56 16.56
C LYS A 56 6.09 -18.84 16.19
N ALA A 57 6.00 -17.72 15.45
CA ALA A 57 7.15 -16.92 15.05
C ALA A 57 7.93 -16.36 16.27
N TYR A 58 7.24 -15.90 17.30
CA TYR A 58 7.90 -15.50 18.55
C TYR A 58 8.61 -16.67 19.23
N ARG A 59 7.99 -17.84 19.34
CA ARG A 59 8.62 -19.02 19.94
C ARG A 59 9.81 -19.54 19.13
N SER A 60 9.78 -19.45 17.80
CA SER A 60 10.91 -19.83 16.95
C SER A 60 12.02 -18.79 16.90
N GLY A 61 11.76 -17.58 17.39
CA GLY A 61 12.69 -16.45 17.36
C GLY A 61 12.86 -15.84 15.95
N THR A 62 11.97 -16.12 15.02
CA THR A 62 11.99 -15.41 13.72
C THR A 62 11.46 -14.00 13.85
N ARG A 63 10.60 -13.74 14.81
CA ARG A 63 10.09 -12.42 15.16
C ARG A 63 10.35 -12.14 16.65
N ASP A 64 10.50 -10.85 16.97
CA ASP A 64 10.69 -10.39 18.34
C ASP A 64 9.43 -9.68 18.85
N THR A 65 9.10 -9.84 20.14
CA THR A 65 7.93 -9.20 20.74
C THR A 65 8.01 -7.68 20.84
N SER A 66 9.18 -7.10 20.56
CA SER A 66 9.35 -5.65 20.39
C SER A 66 9.07 -5.16 18.98
N GLY A 67 8.54 -6.02 18.08
CA GLY A 67 8.25 -5.68 16.70
C GLY A 67 9.46 -5.64 15.77
N ARG A 68 10.60 -6.18 16.21
CA ARG A 68 11.83 -6.28 15.40
C ARG A 68 11.97 -7.65 14.76
N PRO A 69 12.78 -7.79 13.69
CA PRO A 69 13.22 -9.10 13.24
C PRO A 69 13.89 -9.82 14.41
N GLY A 70 13.51 -11.06 14.66
CA GLY A 70 14.11 -11.89 15.70
C GLY A 70 15.51 -12.39 15.30
N PRO A 71 16.26 -12.98 16.23
CA PRO A 71 17.61 -13.48 15.96
C PRO A 71 17.66 -14.60 14.91
N ASN A 72 16.56 -15.29 14.72
CA ASN A 72 16.41 -16.36 13.73
C ASN A 72 15.61 -15.91 12.50
N TYR A 73 15.45 -14.60 12.27
CA TYR A 73 14.75 -14.08 11.10
C TYR A 73 15.38 -14.59 9.81
N TRP A 74 14.53 -14.98 8.89
CA TRP A 74 14.91 -15.39 7.55
C TRP A 74 13.87 -14.94 6.52
N GLN A 75 14.27 -14.89 5.28
CA GLN A 75 13.39 -14.75 4.12
C GLN A 75 14.01 -15.46 2.93
N LEU A 76 13.19 -15.97 2.02
CA LEU A 76 13.69 -16.43 0.73
C LEU A 76 14.29 -15.25 -0.04
N LYS A 77 15.29 -15.55 -0.87
CA LYS A 77 15.80 -14.64 -1.88
C LYS A 77 15.67 -15.29 -3.25
N THR A 78 15.27 -14.52 -4.26
CA THR A 78 15.10 -15.00 -5.63
C THR A 78 15.87 -14.12 -6.59
N ASP A 79 16.98 -14.62 -7.12
CA ASP A 79 17.78 -13.88 -8.09
C ASP A 79 17.41 -14.35 -9.50
N TYR A 80 16.95 -13.42 -10.34
CA TYR A 80 16.46 -13.66 -11.68
C TYR A 80 17.47 -13.27 -12.76
N SER A 81 17.65 -14.13 -13.74
CA SER A 81 18.33 -13.84 -15.00
C SER A 81 17.33 -14.08 -16.14
N ILE A 82 16.82 -12.99 -16.74
CA ILE A 82 15.73 -13.06 -17.71
C ILE A 82 16.22 -12.57 -19.09
N ASN A 83 15.89 -13.36 -20.13
CA ASN A 83 16.02 -12.93 -21.52
C ASN A 83 14.61 -12.92 -22.14
N ALA A 84 14.17 -11.79 -22.65
CA ALA A 84 12.84 -11.62 -23.22
C ALA A 84 12.89 -10.89 -24.56
N SER A 85 11.93 -11.20 -25.43
CA SER A 85 11.75 -10.54 -26.73
C SER A 85 10.29 -10.14 -26.88
N LEU A 86 10.04 -8.89 -27.32
CA LEU A 86 8.71 -8.37 -27.63
C LEU A 86 8.48 -8.35 -29.15
N SER A 87 7.37 -8.96 -29.59
CA SER A 87 6.80 -8.76 -30.92
C SER A 87 5.60 -7.80 -30.82
N PRO A 88 5.72 -6.55 -31.29
CA PRO A 88 4.61 -5.60 -31.29
C PRO A 88 3.45 -6.04 -32.19
N GLU A 89 3.73 -6.78 -33.27
CA GLU A 89 2.73 -7.25 -34.24
C GLU A 89 1.78 -8.25 -33.61
N THR A 90 2.31 -9.19 -32.82
CA THR A 90 1.52 -10.18 -32.10
C THR A 90 1.16 -9.74 -30.68
N GLN A 91 1.75 -8.62 -30.22
CA GLN A 91 1.57 -8.09 -28.86
C GLN A 91 2.01 -9.07 -27.78
N THR A 92 3.05 -9.85 -28.07
CA THR A 92 3.47 -11.00 -27.26
C THR A 92 4.92 -10.83 -26.81
N ILE A 93 5.14 -11.12 -25.53
CA ILE A 93 6.48 -11.35 -24.97
C ILE A 93 6.74 -12.85 -24.97
N THR A 94 7.93 -13.23 -25.43
CA THR A 94 8.49 -14.58 -25.27
C THR A 94 9.75 -14.46 -24.42
N GLY A 95 9.90 -15.28 -23.41
CA GLY A 95 11.02 -15.21 -22.49
C GLY A 95 11.53 -16.56 -22.02
N SER A 96 12.76 -16.53 -21.53
CA SER A 96 13.38 -17.58 -20.75
C SER A 96 14.02 -16.96 -19.52
N GLU A 97 13.93 -17.66 -18.41
CA GLU A 97 14.54 -17.20 -17.17
C GLU A 97 15.24 -18.33 -16.41
N THR A 98 16.26 -17.94 -15.68
CA THR A 98 16.93 -18.77 -14.68
C THR A 98 16.81 -18.05 -13.34
N ILE A 99 16.25 -18.73 -12.35
CA ILE A 99 16.03 -18.24 -11.01
C ILE A 99 16.92 -18.99 -10.04
N ALA A 100 17.79 -18.29 -9.31
CA ALA A 100 18.47 -18.86 -8.15
C ALA A 100 17.53 -18.66 -6.93
N LEU A 101 16.88 -19.74 -6.52
CA LEU A 101 16.00 -19.76 -5.35
C LEU A 101 16.81 -20.13 -4.10
N HIS A 102 17.10 -19.14 -3.26
CA HIS A 102 17.80 -19.32 -1.98
C HIS A 102 16.81 -19.69 -0.89
N ASN A 103 16.77 -20.96 -0.50
CA ASN A 103 15.99 -21.41 0.65
C ASN A 103 16.71 -21.03 1.95
N ASN A 104 16.55 -19.78 2.39
CA ASN A 104 17.15 -19.32 3.63
C ASN A 104 16.36 -19.74 4.89
N SER A 105 15.27 -20.51 4.73
CA SER A 105 14.50 -21.04 5.86
C SER A 105 15.18 -22.22 6.56
N GLY A 106 14.64 -22.59 7.72
CA GLY A 106 15.00 -23.83 8.39
C GLY A 106 14.24 -25.06 7.85
N ASP A 107 13.32 -24.87 6.90
CA ASP A 107 12.44 -25.91 6.39
C ASP A 107 12.99 -26.51 5.09
N LYS A 108 12.68 -27.77 4.84
CA LYS A 108 12.78 -28.36 3.50
C LYS A 108 11.59 -27.92 2.67
N LEU A 109 11.83 -27.45 1.44
CA LEU A 109 10.75 -27.08 0.51
C LEU A 109 10.41 -28.27 -0.38
N ASP A 110 9.28 -28.89 -0.15
CA ASP A 110 8.74 -30.01 -0.93
C ASP A 110 8.04 -29.57 -2.23
N ARG A 111 7.93 -28.27 -2.43
CA ARG A 111 7.29 -27.64 -3.59
C ARG A 111 7.85 -26.26 -3.85
N ILE A 112 7.61 -25.76 -5.07
CA ILE A 112 7.80 -24.36 -5.44
C ILE A 112 6.46 -23.85 -5.94
N VAL A 113 6.00 -22.71 -5.37
CA VAL A 113 4.77 -22.04 -5.85
C VAL A 113 5.18 -20.94 -6.82
N LEU A 114 4.51 -20.89 -7.97
CA LEU A 114 4.72 -19.90 -9.02
C LEU A 114 3.50 -18.99 -9.13
N ARG A 115 3.74 -17.71 -9.34
CA ARG A 115 2.74 -16.69 -9.69
C ARG A 115 2.72 -16.55 -11.21
N LEU A 116 1.55 -16.73 -11.80
CA LEU A 116 1.28 -16.62 -13.23
C LEU A 116 0.15 -15.61 -13.44
N ASP A 117 0.36 -14.38 -13.00
CA ASP A 117 -0.72 -13.40 -12.81
C ASP A 117 -1.45 -13.04 -14.13
N HIS A 118 -0.78 -13.11 -15.29
CA HIS A 118 -1.43 -12.94 -16.59
C HIS A 118 -2.49 -14.00 -16.92
N ASN A 119 -2.51 -15.13 -16.19
CA ASN A 119 -3.59 -16.11 -16.36
C ASN A 119 -4.96 -15.60 -15.92
N ILE A 120 -5.03 -14.45 -15.22
CA ILE A 120 -6.29 -13.75 -14.95
C ILE A 120 -7.08 -13.44 -16.23
N TYR A 121 -6.41 -13.33 -17.38
CA TYR A 121 -7.03 -13.11 -18.69
C TYR A 121 -7.48 -14.39 -19.38
N ARG A 122 -7.16 -15.58 -18.84
CA ARG A 122 -7.63 -16.83 -19.43
C ARG A 122 -9.15 -17.00 -19.24
N PRO A 123 -9.85 -17.61 -20.20
CA PRO A 123 -11.23 -17.98 -20.00
C PRO A 123 -11.43 -18.83 -18.73
N ARG A 124 -12.45 -18.53 -17.93
CA ARG A 124 -12.85 -19.26 -16.71
C ARG A 124 -11.91 -19.08 -15.51
N VAL A 125 -10.86 -18.28 -15.60
CA VAL A 125 -10.08 -17.89 -14.42
C VAL A 125 -10.84 -16.79 -13.67
N PRO A 126 -11.03 -16.92 -12.35
CA PRO A 126 -11.70 -15.88 -11.57
C PRO A 126 -10.95 -14.56 -11.65
N ARG A 127 -11.69 -13.46 -11.81
CA ARG A 127 -11.15 -12.11 -11.81
C ARG A 127 -12.13 -11.11 -11.21
N GLY A 128 -11.62 -10.09 -10.57
CA GLY A 128 -12.39 -9.00 -9.99
C GLY A 128 -12.99 -8.07 -11.03
N PHE A 129 -13.90 -7.23 -10.59
CA PHE A 129 -14.66 -6.30 -11.44
C PHE A 129 -13.82 -5.25 -12.15
N SER A 130 -12.63 -4.92 -11.60
CA SER A 130 -11.74 -3.89 -12.15
C SER A 130 -10.89 -4.37 -13.34
N VAL A 131 -10.80 -5.69 -13.55
CA VAL A 131 -9.97 -6.25 -14.62
C VAL A 131 -10.69 -6.14 -15.96
N PRO A 132 -10.06 -5.61 -17.02
CA PRO A 132 -10.64 -5.50 -18.36
C PRO A 132 -11.23 -6.82 -18.89
N ALA A 133 -12.26 -6.73 -19.71
CA ALA A 133 -12.99 -7.90 -20.21
C ALA A 133 -12.21 -8.73 -21.25
N GLU A 134 -11.12 -8.23 -21.80
CA GLU A 134 -10.28 -8.96 -22.77
C GLU A 134 -9.93 -10.36 -22.25
N THR A 135 -9.87 -11.33 -23.16
CA THR A 135 -9.37 -12.68 -22.87
C THR A 135 -8.19 -13.01 -23.76
N THR A 136 -7.20 -13.66 -23.18
CA THR A 136 -5.99 -14.12 -23.86
C THR A 136 -5.68 -15.56 -23.44
N GLU A 137 -4.60 -16.12 -23.98
CA GLU A 137 -4.10 -17.42 -23.48
C GLU A 137 -3.38 -17.31 -22.13
N GLY A 138 -3.28 -16.10 -21.57
CA GLY A 138 -2.54 -15.83 -20.36
C GLY A 138 -1.04 -16.03 -20.52
N MET A 139 -0.42 -16.50 -19.44
CA MET A 139 1.00 -16.89 -19.42
C MET A 139 1.14 -18.38 -19.77
N VAL A 140 1.71 -18.66 -20.91
CA VAL A 140 1.91 -20.04 -21.40
C VAL A 140 3.32 -20.48 -21.04
N VAL A 141 3.44 -21.35 -20.06
CA VAL A 141 4.71 -21.96 -19.66
C VAL A 141 4.94 -23.20 -20.55
N THR A 142 6.08 -23.24 -21.23
CA THR A 142 6.42 -24.30 -22.18
C THR A 142 7.49 -25.26 -21.68
N ARG A 143 8.30 -24.86 -20.68
CA ARG A 143 9.32 -25.70 -20.07
C ARG A 143 9.57 -25.26 -18.62
N ILE A 144 9.77 -26.22 -17.75
CA ILE A 144 10.28 -26.01 -16.38
C ILE A 144 11.41 -27.01 -16.12
N LYS A 145 12.54 -26.54 -15.59
CA LYS A 145 13.58 -27.41 -15.03
C LYS A 145 13.90 -27.01 -13.61
N ILE A 146 14.15 -27.97 -12.74
CA ILE A 146 14.61 -27.76 -11.37
C ILE A 146 15.93 -28.51 -11.20
N ASN A 147 17.00 -27.78 -10.86
CA ASN A 147 18.36 -28.32 -10.73
C ASN A 147 18.79 -29.15 -11.96
N GLY A 148 18.46 -28.67 -13.15
CA GLY A 148 18.76 -29.34 -14.42
C GLY A 148 17.82 -30.45 -14.84
N THR A 149 16.91 -30.91 -13.95
CA THR A 149 15.90 -31.93 -14.26
C THR A 149 14.64 -31.31 -14.83
N GLU A 150 14.25 -31.75 -16.02
CA GLU A 150 13.04 -31.28 -16.70
C GLU A 150 11.77 -31.86 -16.08
N ILE A 151 10.76 -31.01 -15.87
CA ILE A 151 9.46 -31.39 -15.31
C ILE A 151 8.50 -31.70 -16.48
N ASP A 152 7.88 -32.86 -16.47
CA ASP A 152 6.81 -33.17 -17.43
C ASP A 152 5.56 -32.36 -17.08
N LEU A 153 5.28 -31.32 -17.88
CA LEU A 153 4.16 -30.39 -17.68
C LEU A 153 2.78 -31.06 -17.86
N LYS A 154 2.74 -32.29 -18.42
CA LYS A 154 1.51 -33.04 -18.61
C LYS A 154 1.35 -34.19 -17.59
N ALA A 155 2.34 -34.37 -16.74
CA ALA A 155 2.26 -35.40 -15.69
C ALA A 155 1.08 -35.12 -14.76
N LEU A 156 0.30 -36.17 -14.51
CA LEU A 156 -0.81 -36.08 -13.57
C LEU A 156 -0.31 -36.33 -12.14
N PRO A 157 -0.91 -35.67 -11.13
CA PRO A 157 -0.60 -35.99 -9.75
C PRO A 157 -0.89 -37.45 -9.45
N PRO A 158 -0.11 -38.10 -8.55
CA PRO A 158 -0.36 -39.49 -8.16
C PRO A 158 -1.76 -39.63 -7.57
N ARG A 159 -2.47 -40.71 -7.92
CA ARG A 159 -3.79 -40.97 -7.36
C ARG A 159 -3.67 -41.28 -5.87
N GLN A 160 -4.34 -40.49 -5.05
CA GLN A 160 -4.48 -40.81 -3.62
C GLN A 160 -5.42 -42.01 -3.46
N THR A 161 -4.93 -43.08 -2.85
CA THR A 161 -5.77 -44.14 -2.37
C THR A 161 -6.24 -43.81 -0.94
N ARG A 162 -7.45 -44.19 -0.56
CA ARG A 162 -8.01 -43.95 0.78
C ARG A 162 -7.17 -44.47 1.95
N GLN A 163 -6.19 -45.31 1.68
CA GLN A 163 -5.36 -45.99 2.69
C GLN A 163 -3.97 -45.36 2.88
N GLU A 164 -3.51 -44.52 1.93
CA GLU A 164 -2.19 -43.87 2.01
C GLU A 164 -2.37 -42.43 2.53
N GLN A 165 -1.79 -42.14 3.67
CA GLN A 165 -1.85 -40.80 4.27
C GLN A 165 -1.09 -39.75 3.44
N GLN A 166 -0.02 -40.12 2.75
CA GLN A 166 0.69 -39.26 1.77
C GLN A 166 1.39 -40.17 0.75
N PRO A 167 1.04 -40.16 -0.55
CA PRO A 167 1.76 -40.92 -1.56
C PRO A 167 3.19 -40.39 -1.69
N LYS A 168 4.15 -41.34 -1.82
CA LYS A 168 5.54 -40.98 -2.15
C LYS A 168 5.58 -40.33 -3.52
N ILE A 169 6.14 -39.13 -3.62
CA ILE A 169 6.34 -38.42 -4.88
C ILE A 169 7.60 -39.01 -5.54
N GLU A 170 7.42 -39.84 -6.56
CA GLU A 170 8.55 -40.48 -7.28
C GLU A 170 9.11 -39.59 -8.40
N LYS A 171 8.27 -38.74 -8.98
CA LYS A 171 8.64 -37.76 -10.02
C LYS A 171 7.99 -36.42 -9.72
N SER A 172 8.73 -35.35 -9.91
CA SER A 172 8.20 -34.00 -9.79
C SER A 172 7.13 -33.76 -10.87
N PHE A 173 6.10 -32.99 -10.53
CA PHE A 173 5.02 -32.65 -11.44
C PHE A 173 4.54 -31.22 -11.13
N VAL A 174 3.74 -30.63 -12.03
CA VAL A 174 3.18 -29.29 -11.85
C VAL A 174 1.66 -29.33 -11.98
N VAL A 175 0.99 -28.51 -11.17
CA VAL A 175 -0.46 -28.29 -11.23
C VAL A 175 -0.76 -26.79 -11.27
N GLY A 176 -1.89 -26.41 -11.88
CA GLY A 176 -2.36 -25.03 -11.89
C GLY A 176 -1.69 -24.11 -12.92
N LEU A 177 -1.03 -24.65 -13.95
CA LEU A 177 -0.45 -23.83 -15.03
C LEU A 177 -1.50 -23.00 -15.81
N ASP A 178 -2.77 -23.31 -15.68
CA ASP A 178 -3.90 -22.60 -16.24
C ASP A 178 -4.53 -21.58 -15.26
N GLN A 179 -4.01 -21.49 -14.03
CA GLN A 179 -4.47 -20.60 -12.96
C GLN A 179 -3.43 -19.51 -12.68
N THR A 180 -3.81 -18.49 -11.90
CA THR A 180 -2.87 -17.41 -11.48
C THR A 180 -1.81 -17.90 -10.48
N VAL A 181 -1.98 -19.09 -9.94
CA VAL A 181 -1.04 -19.77 -9.03
C VAL A 181 -0.82 -21.19 -9.51
N ALA A 182 0.44 -21.57 -9.75
CA ALA A 182 0.83 -22.92 -10.05
C ALA A 182 1.73 -23.48 -8.95
N THR A 183 1.73 -24.82 -8.80
CA THR A 183 2.59 -25.50 -7.82
C THR A 183 3.39 -26.58 -8.50
N VAL A 184 4.71 -26.48 -8.43
CA VAL A 184 5.65 -27.54 -8.79
C VAL A 184 5.90 -28.37 -7.54
N VAL A 185 5.42 -29.61 -7.51
CA VAL A 185 5.66 -30.55 -6.42
C VAL A 185 6.95 -31.31 -6.72
N LEU A 186 7.85 -31.36 -5.75
CA LEU A 186 9.21 -31.89 -5.92
C LEU A 186 9.31 -33.34 -5.42
N ALA A 187 9.89 -34.22 -6.24
CA ALA A 187 10.29 -35.55 -5.79
C ALA A 187 11.47 -35.49 -4.80
N GLU A 188 12.38 -34.54 -5.05
CA GLU A 188 13.50 -34.24 -4.17
C GLU A 188 13.32 -32.81 -3.60
N PRO A 189 12.96 -32.71 -2.31
CA PRO A 189 12.79 -31.41 -1.66
C PRO A 189 14.11 -30.60 -1.65
N ILE A 190 13.97 -29.25 -1.71
CA ILE A 190 15.11 -28.35 -1.54
C ILE A 190 15.42 -28.27 -0.05
N ASP A 191 16.59 -28.72 0.35
CA ASP A 191 17.01 -28.70 1.75
C ASP A 191 17.09 -27.27 2.32
N ALA A 192 16.97 -27.19 3.63
CA ALA A 192 17.18 -25.95 4.38
C ALA A 192 18.56 -25.35 4.09
N ARG A 193 18.62 -24.04 3.89
CA ARG A 193 19.84 -23.27 3.61
C ARG A 193 20.54 -23.61 2.28
N MET A 194 19.83 -24.25 1.37
CA MET A 194 20.35 -24.59 0.04
C MET A 194 19.79 -23.67 -1.04
N VAL A 195 20.45 -23.68 -2.19
CA VAL A 195 19.99 -22.95 -3.39
C VAL A 195 19.54 -23.95 -4.44
N ALA A 196 18.40 -23.68 -5.03
CA ALA A 196 17.91 -24.42 -6.20
C ALA A 196 17.92 -23.51 -7.44
N THR A 197 18.22 -24.11 -8.59
CA THR A 197 18.07 -23.45 -9.89
C THR A 197 16.73 -23.83 -10.50
N VAL A 198 15.94 -22.81 -10.85
CA VAL A 198 14.66 -22.96 -11.54
C VAL A 198 14.79 -22.31 -12.91
N GLU A 199 14.60 -23.08 -13.99
CA GLU A 199 14.58 -22.55 -15.34
C GLU A 199 13.17 -22.66 -15.90
N ILE A 200 12.67 -21.56 -16.52
CA ILE A 200 11.33 -21.50 -17.10
C ILE A 200 11.39 -20.84 -18.48
N ASP A 201 10.73 -21.46 -19.47
CA ASP A 201 10.45 -20.85 -20.77
C ASP A 201 8.94 -20.55 -20.84
N TRP A 202 8.61 -19.37 -21.35
CA TRP A 202 7.23 -18.91 -21.32
C TRP A 202 6.94 -17.88 -22.43
N SER A 203 5.65 -17.64 -22.66
CA SER A 203 5.17 -16.52 -23.45
C SER A 203 3.88 -15.95 -22.86
N THR A 204 3.63 -14.66 -23.11
CA THR A 204 2.39 -14.02 -22.71
C THR A 204 1.99 -12.93 -23.70
N LYS A 205 0.71 -12.91 -24.07
CA LYS A 205 0.13 -11.80 -24.82
C LYS A 205 -0.24 -10.68 -23.87
N LEU A 206 0.24 -9.47 -24.14
CA LEU A 206 -0.03 -8.30 -23.30
C LEU A 206 -1.47 -7.82 -23.53
N PRO A 207 -2.28 -7.69 -22.47
CA PRO A 207 -3.65 -7.21 -22.59
C PRO A 207 -3.68 -5.71 -22.88
N GLY A 208 -4.65 -5.28 -23.68
CA GLY A 208 -4.85 -3.90 -24.07
C GLY A 208 -5.96 -3.23 -23.27
N GLY A 209 -6.06 -1.92 -23.41
CA GLY A 209 -7.12 -1.11 -22.85
C GLY A 209 -7.13 0.28 -23.49
N GLU A 210 -8.24 0.98 -23.26
CA GLU A 210 -8.40 2.38 -23.66
C GLU A 210 -7.73 3.30 -22.61
N ASP A 211 -7.39 4.50 -23.04
CA ASP A 211 -6.84 5.51 -22.12
C ASP A 211 -7.86 5.86 -21.02
N GLY A 212 -7.39 5.92 -19.78
CA GLY A 212 -8.23 6.22 -18.62
C GLY A 212 -9.03 5.05 -18.03
N GLN A 213 -8.96 3.86 -18.63
CA GLN A 213 -9.53 2.62 -18.07
C GLN A 213 -8.47 1.80 -17.31
N GLY A 214 -7.39 2.46 -16.88
CA GLY A 214 -6.18 1.85 -16.41
C GLY A 214 -6.33 0.99 -15.16
N HIS A 215 -6.29 -0.30 -15.37
CA HIS A 215 -5.91 -1.27 -14.34
C HIS A 215 -4.44 -1.64 -14.55
N ARG A 216 -3.70 -1.98 -13.47
CA ARG A 216 -2.28 -2.39 -13.59
C ARG A 216 -2.03 -3.52 -14.59
N MET A 217 -3.06 -4.32 -14.86
CA MET A 217 -3.00 -5.38 -15.84
C MET A 217 -3.37 -4.94 -17.27
N THR A 218 -3.70 -3.68 -17.52
CA THR A 218 -3.82 -3.11 -18.86
C THR A 218 -2.44 -2.65 -19.30
N GLN A 219 -1.82 -3.33 -20.27
CA GLN A 219 -0.37 -3.23 -20.48
C GLN A 219 0.03 -2.76 -21.87
N ARG A 220 -0.91 -2.29 -22.68
CA ARG A 220 -0.61 -1.70 -23.98
C ARG A 220 -1.69 -0.75 -24.47
N TRP A 221 -1.28 0.24 -25.25
CA TRP A 221 -2.13 0.98 -26.16
C TRP A 221 -1.88 0.47 -27.56
N GLU A 222 -2.79 -0.35 -28.08
CA GLU A 222 -2.65 -1.02 -29.37
C GLU A 222 -1.26 -1.67 -29.54
N SER A 223 -0.54 -1.33 -30.61
CA SER A 223 0.85 -1.73 -30.84
C SER A 223 1.81 -0.53 -30.78
N LYS A 224 1.39 0.58 -30.14
CA LYS A 224 2.11 1.85 -30.09
C LYS A 224 3.01 1.96 -28.86
N LEU A 225 2.50 1.54 -27.70
CA LEU A 225 3.20 1.57 -26.43
C LEU A 225 2.87 0.31 -25.63
N PHE A 226 3.90 -0.28 -25.04
CA PHE A 226 3.79 -1.43 -24.14
C PHE A 226 4.36 -1.06 -22.76
N GLN A 227 3.68 -1.49 -21.70
CA GLN A 227 4.02 -1.21 -20.31
C GLN A 227 3.88 -2.52 -19.49
N PRO A 228 4.75 -3.53 -19.75
CA PRO A 228 4.64 -4.83 -19.12
C PRO A 228 4.92 -4.81 -17.61
N THR A 229 3.99 -5.36 -16.87
CA THR A 229 4.06 -5.60 -15.43
C THR A 229 3.58 -7.02 -15.14
N GLN A 230 4.07 -7.68 -14.08
CA GLN A 230 3.78 -9.10 -13.76
C GLN A 230 3.94 -10.05 -14.97
N TRP A 231 4.88 -9.72 -15.85
CA TRP A 231 5.02 -10.22 -17.22
C TRP A 231 5.85 -11.51 -17.34
N TYR A 232 6.42 -12.00 -16.25
CA TYR A 232 7.25 -13.21 -16.17
C TYR A 232 6.74 -14.12 -15.04
N PRO A 233 6.97 -15.45 -15.07
CA PRO A 233 6.67 -16.33 -13.97
C PRO A 233 7.48 -15.94 -12.71
N ARG A 234 6.83 -15.79 -11.56
CA ARG A 234 7.49 -15.40 -10.31
C ARG A 234 7.41 -16.52 -9.30
N VAL A 235 8.49 -16.76 -8.56
CA VAL A 235 8.42 -17.59 -7.35
C VAL A 235 7.61 -16.83 -6.30
N ALA A 236 6.53 -17.42 -5.82
CA ALA A 236 5.69 -16.84 -4.79
C ALA A 236 6.50 -16.60 -3.48
N LYS A 237 6.01 -15.72 -2.65
CA LYS A 237 6.58 -15.53 -1.32
C LYS A 237 6.42 -16.77 -0.46
N TYR A 238 7.48 -17.15 0.24
CA TYR A 238 7.44 -18.10 1.35
C TYR A 238 7.95 -17.40 2.61
N ASP A 239 7.12 -17.34 3.64
CA ASP A 239 7.43 -16.63 4.88
C ASP A 239 7.29 -17.49 6.14
N ASP A 240 7.81 -16.99 7.26
CA ASP A 240 7.79 -17.63 8.55
C ASP A 240 6.40 -17.65 9.22
N LEU A 241 5.46 -16.86 8.72
CA LEU A 241 4.12 -16.71 9.29
C LEU A 241 3.11 -17.66 8.67
N ARG A 242 3.16 -17.86 7.35
CA ARG A 242 2.12 -18.57 6.58
C ARG A 242 2.67 -19.62 5.62
N GLY A 243 3.98 -19.70 5.43
CA GLY A 243 4.58 -20.53 4.39
C GLY A 243 4.39 -19.91 3.01
N TRP A 244 4.07 -20.72 2.00
CA TRP A 244 3.85 -20.25 0.63
C TRP A 244 2.61 -19.37 0.51
N ASP A 245 2.75 -18.22 -0.17
CA ASP A 245 1.62 -17.41 -0.58
C ASP A 245 0.91 -18.08 -1.78
N THR A 246 -0.25 -18.64 -1.50
CA THR A 246 -1.11 -19.33 -2.48
C THR A 246 -2.39 -18.54 -2.78
N ASN A 247 -2.45 -17.25 -2.40
CA ASN A 247 -3.62 -16.44 -2.71
C ASN A 247 -3.73 -16.26 -4.23
N ILE A 248 -4.92 -16.56 -4.77
CA ILE A 248 -5.18 -16.34 -6.19
C ILE A 248 -5.19 -14.83 -6.48
N TYR A 249 -4.71 -14.43 -7.66
CA TYR A 249 -4.77 -13.05 -8.10
C TYR A 249 -6.13 -12.77 -8.74
N LEU A 250 -6.85 -11.79 -8.21
CA LEU A 250 -8.17 -11.39 -8.69
C LEU A 250 -8.17 -10.00 -9.36
N GLY A 251 -7.06 -9.30 -9.34
CA GLY A 251 -6.86 -7.99 -9.97
C GLY A 251 -6.80 -6.81 -9.00
N PRO A 252 -7.75 -6.60 -8.05
CA PRO A 252 -7.76 -5.41 -7.21
C PRO A 252 -6.60 -5.30 -6.23
N SER A 253 -6.17 -6.40 -5.62
CA SER A 253 -5.07 -6.38 -4.63
C SER A 253 -3.71 -6.29 -5.29
N GLU A 254 -2.76 -5.73 -4.58
CA GLU A 254 -1.36 -5.64 -4.94
C GLU A 254 -0.55 -6.85 -4.46
N PHE A 255 0.77 -6.77 -4.45
CA PHE A 255 1.62 -7.94 -4.50
C PHE A 255 2.37 -8.20 -3.18
N TYR A 256 2.91 -9.40 -3.07
CA TYR A 256 3.77 -9.80 -1.96
C TYR A 256 4.88 -10.70 -2.51
N ASN A 257 6.05 -10.10 -2.76
CA ASN A 257 7.13 -10.72 -3.50
C ASN A 257 8.40 -10.90 -2.66
N ASN A 258 9.31 -11.80 -3.09
CA ASN A 258 10.65 -11.92 -2.52
C ASN A 258 11.56 -10.82 -3.06
N PHE A 259 12.50 -10.36 -2.24
CA PHE A 259 13.61 -9.53 -2.71
C PHE A 259 14.67 -10.38 -3.41
N GLY A 260 15.38 -9.78 -4.37
CA GLY A 260 16.47 -10.40 -5.08
C GLY A 260 17.16 -9.48 -6.07
N ARG A 261 18.04 -10.07 -6.86
CA ARG A 261 18.73 -9.43 -7.98
C ARG A 261 17.99 -9.76 -9.27
N PHE A 262 17.88 -8.77 -10.15
CA PHE A 262 17.33 -8.94 -11.49
C PHE A 262 18.38 -8.53 -12.54
N ASP A 263 18.77 -9.47 -13.39
CA ASP A 263 19.62 -9.30 -14.56
C ASP A 263 18.76 -9.56 -15.80
N VAL A 264 18.30 -8.48 -16.43
CA VAL A 264 17.21 -8.56 -17.43
C VAL A 264 17.67 -8.02 -18.78
N LYS A 265 17.56 -8.83 -19.82
CA LYS A 265 17.81 -8.46 -21.21
C LYS A 265 16.51 -8.49 -21.99
N ILE A 266 16.15 -7.34 -22.58
CA ILE A 266 14.92 -7.14 -23.30
C ILE A 266 15.27 -6.83 -24.76
N GLU A 267 14.88 -7.70 -25.68
CA GLU A 267 14.97 -7.49 -27.11
C GLU A 267 13.69 -6.86 -27.63
N VAL A 268 13.82 -5.73 -28.32
CA VAL A 268 12.73 -5.01 -28.98
C VAL A 268 13.13 -4.70 -30.42
N PRO A 269 12.17 -4.41 -31.34
CA PRO A 269 12.49 -3.98 -32.69
C PRO A 269 13.40 -2.76 -32.73
N ALA A 270 14.11 -2.59 -33.82
CA ALA A 270 14.98 -1.44 -34.02
C ALA A 270 14.21 -0.10 -33.86
N GLY A 271 14.83 0.85 -33.19
CA GLY A 271 14.23 2.18 -32.99
C GLY A 271 13.31 2.31 -31.79
N TRP A 272 13.10 1.24 -30.99
CA TRP A 272 12.29 1.26 -29.78
C TRP A 272 13.13 1.63 -28.54
N LEU A 273 12.69 2.65 -27.81
CA LEU A 273 13.25 3.00 -26.50
C LEU A 273 12.65 2.10 -25.41
N VAL A 274 13.47 1.71 -24.44
CA VAL A 274 13.03 0.93 -23.28
C VAL A 274 13.41 1.67 -21.99
N SER A 275 12.44 1.86 -21.12
CA SER A 275 12.63 2.20 -19.71
C SER A 275 12.41 0.96 -18.84
N GLY A 276 13.05 0.88 -17.68
CA GLY A 276 12.87 -0.31 -16.84
C GLY A 276 13.47 -0.18 -15.45
N THR A 277 13.09 -1.10 -14.60
CA THR A 277 13.69 -1.30 -13.27
C THR A 277 15.20 -1.52 -13.40
N GLY A 278 15.97 -0.87 -12.53
CA GLY A 278 17.43 -1.04 -12.49
C GLY A 278 18.22 -0.02 -13.31
N VAL A 279 19.48 -0.31 -13.51
CA VAL A 279 20.43 0.53 -14.23
C VAL A 279 20.74 -0.10 -15.58
N LEU A 280 20.64 0.71 -16.63
CA LEU A 280 21.01 0.29 -18.00
C LEU A 280 22.50 0.01 -18.08
N GLN A 281 22.88 -1.24 -18.37
CA GLN A 281 24.27 -1.72 -18.40
C GLN A 281 24.96 -1.49 -19.75
N ASN A 282 24.22 -1.50 -20.84
CA ASN A 282 24.75 -1.49 -22.19
C ASN A 282 24.43 -0.19 -22.96
N ALA A 283 24.38 0.94 -22.25
CA ALA A 283 24.15 2.26 -22.88
C ALA A 283 25.09 2.54 -24.07
N ASN A 284 26.34 2.09 -23.98
CA ASN A 284 27.34 2.24 -25.08
C ASN A 284 26.97 1.46 -26.34
N GLN A 285 26.16 0.44 -26.22
CA GLN A 285 25.76 -0.43 -27.31
C GLN A 285 24.39 -0.06 -27.90
N ALA A 286 23.54 0.61 -27.10
CA ALA A 286 22.17 0.98 -27.47
C ALA A 286 22.06 2.45 -27.90
N LEU A 287 22.73 3.37 -27.16
CA LEU A 287 22.52 4.81 -27.29
C LEU A 287 23.65 5.51 -28.07
N ALA A 288 23.27 6.45 -28.90
CA ALA A 288 24.20 7.34 -29.59
C ALA A 288 25.04 8.16 -28.60
N PRO A 289 26.27 8.61 -28.97
CA PRO A 289 27.14 9.35 -28.07
C PRO A 289 26.48 10.59 -27.45
N PHE A 290 25.78 11.41 -28.24
CA PHE A 290 25.13 12.63 -27.76
C PHE A 290 24.04 12.35 -26.70
N VAL A 291 23.32 11.20 -26.78
CA VAL A 291 22.32 10.79 -25.79
C VAL A 291 22.99 10.51 -24.44
N ARG A 292 24.12 9.80 -24.48
CA ARG A 292 24.91 9.51 -23.26
C ARG A 292 25.52 10.77 -22.64
N GLU A 293 25.96 11.72 -23.45
CA GLU A 293 26.43 13.03 -23.01
C GLU A 293 25.34 13.84 -22.33
N ARG A 294 24.11 13.83 -22.87
CA ARG A 294 22.95 14.47 -22.27
C ARG A 294 22.56 13.82 -20.93
N LEU A 295 22.62 12.50 -20.83
CA LEU A 295 22.41 11.80 -19.56
C LEU A 295 23.44 12.21 -18.51
N ALA A 296 24.71 12.27 -18.87
CA ALA A 296 25.76 12.74 -17.98
C ALA A 296 25.59 14.22 -17.61
N SER A 297 25.05 15.04 -18.48
CA SER A 297 24.77 16.46 -18.22
C SER A 297 23.57 16.64 -17.31
N ALA A 298 22.53 15.81 -17.40
CA ALA A 298 21.37 15.85 -16.54
C ALA A 298 21.71 15.63 -15.06
N LEU A 299 22.79 14.89 -14.76
CA LEU A 299 23.29 14.72 -13.40
C LEU A 299 24.08 15.93 -12.85
N LYS A 300 24.36 16.95 -13.67
CA LYS A 300 25.13 18.14 -13.30
C LYS A 300 24.27 19.39 -13.10
N THR A 301 23.00 19.34 -13.44
CA THR A 301 22.08 20.47 -13.31
C THR A 301 20.74 20.05 -12.69
N ASP A 302 20.08 21.00 -12.07
CA ASP A 302 18.73 20.82 -11.53
C ASP A 302 17.63 21.05 -12.60
N GLU A 303 18.03 21.54 -13.77
CA GLU A 303 17.14 21.71 -14.91
C GLU A 303 16.77 20.36 -15.52
N GLU A 304 15.58 20.28 -16.11
CA GLU A 304 15.18 19.12 -16.89
C GLU A 304 15.79 19.16 -18.30
N ILE A 305 16.47 18.10 -18.67
CA ILE A 305 17.13 17.98 -19.97
C ILE A 305 16.37 16.99 -20.85
N MET A 306 16.07 17.40 -22.09
CA MET A 306 15.58 16.50 -23.15
C MET A 306 16.72 15.57 -23.57
N ILE A 307 16.63 14.30 -23.21
CA ILE A 307 17.59 13.25 -23.54
C ILE A 307 17.39 12.78 -24.98
N VAL A 308 16.13 12.47 -25.35
CA VAL A 308 15.72 12.14 -26.72
C VAL A 308 14.48 12.96 -27.08
N LYS A 309 14.62 13.82 -28.08
CA LYS A 309 13.54 14.62 -28.62
C LYS A 309 12.72 13.82 -29.65
N GLU A 310 11.59 14.36 -30.04
CA GLU A 310 10.67 13.73 -30.97
C GLU A 310 11.32 13.48 -32.37
N ASP A 311 12.05 14.44 -32.89
CA ASP A 311 12.74 14.36 -34.21
C ASP A 311 14.05 13.52 -34.14
N GLU A 312 14.53 13.19 -32.95
CA GLU A 312 15.75 12.40 -32.75
C GLU A 312 15.46 10.90 -32.56
N ARG A 313 14.19 10.48 -32.53
CA ARG A 313 13.81 9.06 -32.37
C ARG A 313 14.25 8.22 -33.57
N GLY A 314 14.47 6.93 -33.34
CA GLY A 314 14.71 5.93 -34.36
C GLY A 314 16.18 5.56 -34.53
N VAL A 315 16.37 4.62 -35.44
CA VAL A 315 17.66 4.03 -35.79
C VAL A 315 18.58 5.03 -36.48
N GLY A 316 19.85 5.04 -36.11
CA GLY A 316 20.85 5.97 -36.67
C GLY A 316 20.70 7.40 -36.17
N LYS A 317 19.81 7.66 -35.22
CA LYS A 317 19.62 8.94 -34.52
C LYS A 317 19.99 8.77 -33.02
N ALA A 318 18.98 8.72 -32.14
CA ALA A 318 19.22 8.48 -30.71
C ALA A 318 19.70 7.06 -30.41
N LEU A 319 19.34 6.09 -31.24
CA LEU A 319 19.75 4.70 -31.12
C LEU A 319 20.78 4.32 -32.19
N LEU A 320 21.75 3.50 -31.82
CA LEU A 320 22.76 2.99 -32.70
C LEU A 320 22.12 2.05 -33.75
N PRO A 321 22.65 2.02 -35.02
CA PRO A 321 22.14 1.15 -36.08
C PRO A 321 22.27 -0.32 -35.73
N ARG A 322 21.14 -1.03 -35.62
CA ARG A 322 21.02 -2.49 -35.38
C ARG A 322 19.67 -2.97 -35.92
N ASP A 323 19.55 -4.24 -36.29
CA ASP A 323 18.30 -4.84 -36.69
C ASP A 323 17.32 -5.00 -35.52
N LYS A 324 17.84 -5.29 -34.35
CA LYS A 324 17.13 -5.36 -33.09
C LYS A 324 17.96 -4.73 -31.97
N ASN A 325 17.31 -4.15 -31.01
CA ASN A 325 17.95 -3.56 -29.83
C ASN A 325 17.76 -4.45 -28.61
N VAL A 326 18.85 -4.85 -27.98
CA VAL A 326 18.83 -5.51 -26.67
C VAL A 326 19.15 -4.47 -25.62
N TRP A 327 18.26 -4.33 -24.65
CA TRP A 327 18.40 -3.46 -23.49
C TRP A 327 18.70 -4.32 -22.27
N HIS A 328 19.84 -4.07 -21.61
CA HIS A 328 20.31 -4.87 -20.49
C HIS A 328 20.22 -4.02 -19.21
N PHE A 329 19.35 -4.43 -18.27
CA PHE A 329 19.18 -3.79 -16.96
C PHE A 329 19.67 -4.68 -15.84
N LEU A 330 20.21 -4.05 -14.80
CA LEU A 330 20.61 -4.71 -13.56
C LEU A 330 19.98 -3.98 -12.38
N ALA A 331 19.30 -4.73 -11.52
CA ALA A 331 18.70 -4.22 -10.28
C ALA A 331 19.09 -5.13 -9.11
N GLU A 332 19.40 -4.52 -7.97
CA GLU A 332 19.76 -5.23 -6.74
C GLU A 332 18.74 -4.93 -5.64
N GLU A 333 18.46 -5.91 -4.79
CA GLU A 333 17.54 -5.80 -3.64
C GLU A 333 16.15 -5.27 -4.02
N VAL A 334 15.59 -5.75 -5.14
CA VAL A 334 14.25 -5.39 -5.60
C VAL A 334 13.32 -6.59 -5.54
N ASN A 335 12.02 -6.31 -5.47
CA ASN A 335 10.98 -7.34 -5.32
C ASN A 335 10.18 -7.57 -6.62
N ASP A 336 10.43 -6.78 -7.67
CA ASP A 336 9.80 -6.95 -8.99
C ASP A 336 10.65 -6.28 -10.07
N PHE A 337 10.25 -6.46 -11.35
CA PHE A 337 10.84 -5.81 -12.51
C PHE A 337 9.74 -5.39 -13.49
N ALA A 338 9.56 -4.08 -13.67
CA ALA A 338 8.65 -3.51 -14.66
C ALA A 338 9.42 -2.73 -15.72
N TRP A 339 8.81 -2.56 -16.91
CA TRP A 339 9.40 -1.82 -18.00
C TRP A 339 8.34 -1.26 -18.94
N ALA A 340 8.73 -0.31 -19.78
CA ALA A 340 7.89 0.17 -20.89
C ALA A 340 8.71 0.37 -22.14
N THR A 341 8.06 0.31 -23.30
CA THR A 341 8.71 0.49 -24.58
C THR A 341 7.78 1.06 -25.65
N SER A 342 8.35 1.91 -26.50
CA SER A 342 7.68 2.47 -27.67
C SER A 342 8.72 3.04 -28.66
N ASN A 343 8.38 3.07 -29.94
CA ASN A 343 9.15 3.82 -30.93
C ASN A 343 8.71 5.30 -31.06
N GLN A 344 7.72 5.69 -30.25
CA GLN A 344 7.16 7.06 -30.26
C GLN A 344 7.46 7.83 -28.98
N THR A 345 8.03 7.20 -27.98
CA THR A 345 8.38 7.81 -26.69
C THR A 345 9.48 8.86 -26.85
N ILE A 346 9.37 9.95 -26.12
CA ILE A 346 10.44 10.90 -25.85
C ILE A 346 10.99 10.68 -24.44
N TRP A 347 12.22 11.12 -24.22
CA TRP A 347 12.92 10.90 -22.94
C TRP A 347 13.42 12.22 -22.39
N ARG A 348 13.01 12.55 -21.15
CA ARG A 348 13.49 13.70 -20.40
C ARG A 348 14.09 13.23 -19.07
N SER A 349 15.04 13.96 -18.52
CA SER A 349 15.67 13.62 -17.26
C SER A 349 16.04 14.84 -16.44
N THR A 350 15.99 14.69 -15.13
CA THR A 350 16.53 15.60 -14.10
C THR A 350 17.27 14.79 -13.04
N ARG A 351 17.63 15.41 -11.92
CA ARG A 351 18.27 14.75 -10.78
C ARG A 351 17.57 15.07 -9.47
N ALA A 352 17.67 14.19 -8.49
CA ALA A 352 17.29 14.44 -7.11
C ALA A 352 18.55 14.34 -6.20
N ASN A 353 18.64 15.20 -5.18
CA ASN A 353 19.75 15.19 -4.22
C ASN A 353 19.39 14.36 -3.00
N ILE A 354 19.91 13.16 -2.92
CA ILE A 354 19.62 12.22 -1.82
C ILE A 354 20.62 12.43 -0.69
N PRO A 355 20.20 12.69 0.55
CA PRO A 355 21.07 12.84 1.70
C PRO A 355 22.04 11.65 1.81
N GLN A 356 23.31 11.93 2.09
CA GLN A 356 24.41 10.95 2.26
C GLN A 356 24.77 10.12 1.01
N LYS A 357 23.99 10.19 -0.09
CA LYS A 357 24.21 9.43 -1.31
C LYS A 357 24.63 10.33 -2.49
N GLY A 358 24.17 11.57 -2.52
CA GLY A 358 24.38 12.48 -3.64
C GLY A 358 23.25 12.41 -4.68
N TYR A 359 23.59 12.76 -5.93
CA TYR A 359 22.58 12.87 -6.98
C TYR A 359 22.21 11.53 -7.59
N VAL A 360 20.90 11.31 -7.76
CA VAL A 360 20.33 10.21 -8.54
C VAL A 360 19.51 10.76 -9.72
N PRO A 361 19.55 10.13 -10.91
CA PRO A 361 18.74 10.57 -12.03
C PRO A 361 17.26 10.27 -11.81
N VAL A 362 16.41 11.16 -12.32
CA VAL A 362 14.95 11.01 -12.41
C VAL A 362 14.59 11.08 -13.88
N HIS A 363 14.17 9.98 -14.45
CA HIS A 363 13.84 9.85 -15.87
C HIS A 363 12.33 9.93 -16.10
N MET A 364 11.93 10.48 -17.24
CA MET A 364 10.54 10.54 -17.68
C MET A 364 10.46 10.05 -19.12
N PHE A 365 9.69 8.98 -19.34
CA PHE A 365 9.43 8.41 -20.68
C PHE A 365 7.94 8.56 -20.98
N TYR A 366 7.59 9.29 -22.02
CA TYR A 366 6.19 9.58 -22.35
C TYR A 366 5.98 9.85 -23.84
N LEU A 367 4.73 9.71 -24.29
CA LEU A 367 4.35 10.04 -25.66
C LEU A 367 4.26 11.56 -25.85
N PRO A 368 4.67 12.15 -26.99
CA PRO A 368 4.67 13.59 -27.22
C PRO A 368 3.32 14.26 -26.97
N GLU A 369 2.23 13.63 -27.41
CA GLU A 369 0.86 14.13 -27.21
C GLU A 369 0.42 14.19 -25.74
N ARG A 370 1.14 13.52 -24.86
CA ARG A 370 0.88 13.48 -23.41
C ARG A 370 1.81 14.39 -22.60
N ALA A 371 2.63 15.20 -23.28
CA ALA A 371 3.62 16.08 -22.63
C ALA A 371 3.03 17.00 -21.54
N ASN A 372 1.77 17.42 -21.67
CA ASN A 372 1.08 18.22 -20.66
C ASN A 372 0.89 17.47 -19.33
N LEU A 373 0.72 16.15 -19.35
CA LEU A 373 0.61 15.31 -18.16
C LEU A 373 1.96 15.13 -17.46
N PHE A 374 3.05 15.39 -18.17
CA PHE A 374 4.42 15.26 -17.66
C PHE A 374 5.10 16.61 -17.40
N LYS A 375 4.38 17.74 -17.56
CA LYS A 375 4.96 19.08 -17.43
C LYS A 375 5.69 19.29 -16.11
N ASN A 376 5.14 18.85 -15.00
CA ASN A 376 5.71 18.98 -13.65
C ASN A 376 6.13 17.64 -13.04
N ALA A 377 6.06 16.53 -13.79
CA ALA A 377 6.28 15.20 -13.25
C ALA A 377 7.69 15.03 -12.66
N GLY A 378 8.73 15.47 -13.37
CA GLY A 378 10.10 15.43 -12.88
C GLY A 378 10.32 16.28 -11.63
N LYS A 379 9.74 17.49 -11.59
CA LYS A 379 9.79 18.36 -10.41
C LYS A 379 9.12 17.70 -9.19
N ASN A 380 7.93 17.12 -9.38
CA ASN A 380 7.17 16.48 -8.30
C ASN A 380 7.89 15.24 -7.76
N ALA A 381 8.37 14.36 -8.65
CA ALA A 381 9.12 13.16 -8.25
C ALA A 381 10.46 13.51 -7.58
N ARG A 382 11.17 14.54 -8.08
CA ARG A 382 12.39 15.05 -7.43
C ARG A 382 12.09 15.53 -6.01
N HIS A 383 11.06 16.38 -5.83
CA HIS A 383 10.65 16.86 -4.52
C HIS A 383 10.33 15.68 -3.59
N ALA A 384 9.52 14.72 -4.05
CA ALA A 384 9.16 13.53 -3.29
C ALA A 384 10.39 12.72 -2.84
N LEU A 385 11.32 12.44 -3.75
CA LEU A 385 12.57 11.74 -3.43
C LEU A 385 13.39 12.47 -2.35
N GLU A 386 13.56 13.79 -2.49
CA GLU A 386 14.32 14.61 -1.56
C GLU A 386 13.61 14.75 -0.21
N PHE A 387 12.29 14.92 -0.21
CA PHE A 387 11.45 15.05 0.99
C PHE A 387 11.41 13.73 1.78
N TYR A 388 11.02 12.63 1.14
CA TYR A 388 10.89 11.33 1.84
C TYR A 388 12.24 10.78 2.27
N SER A 389 13.33 11.09 1.56
CA SER A 389 14.69 10.76 2.01
C SER A 389 15.09 11.44 3.32
N LYS A 390 14.52 12.63 3.62
CA LYS A 390 14.71 13.33 4.90
C LYS A 390 13.75 12.84 5.96
N LEU A 391 12.49 12.67 5.60
CA LEU A 391 11.42 12.23 6.50
C LEU A 391 11.69 10.82 7.03
N LEU A 392 12.06 9.90 6.15
CA LEU A 392 12.29 8.49 6.46
C LEU A 392 13.79 8.17 6.46
N ILE A 393 14.25 7.47 5.43
CA ILE A 393 15.66 7.11 5.23
C ILE A 393 16.08 7.49 3.80
N PRO A 394 17.38 7.67 3.52
CA PRO A 394 17.84 7.97 2.18
C PRO A 394 17.35 6.95 1.16
N TYR A 395 16.86 7.43 0.00
CA TYR A 395 16.44 6.60 -1.12
C TYR A 395 17.51 5.57 -1.49
N ALA A 396 17.19 4.29 -1.43
CA ALA A 396 18.19 3.24 -1.54
C ALA A 396 18.62 3.00 -2.99
N PHE A 397 17.73 3.17 -3.95
CA PHE A 397 17.94 2.77 -5.33
C PHE A 397 18.71 3.82 -6.14
N PRO A 398 19.38 3.42 -7.26
CA PRO A 398 20.28 4.29 -8.02
C PRO A 398 19.59 5.24 -9.00
N GLN A 399 18.32 5.09 -9.26
CA GLN A 399 17.55 5.93 -10.19
C GLN A 399 16.05 5.84 -9.87
N LEU A 400 15.24 6.77 -10.42
CA LEU A 400 13.78 6.67 -10.51
C LEU A 400 13.35 6.97 -11.94
N THR A 401 12.44 6.17 -12.48
CA THR A 401 11.85 6.38 -13.81
C THR A 401 10.33 6.50 -13.70
N LEU A 402 9.79 7.56 -14.26
CA LEU A 402 8.37 7.73 -14.51
C LEU A 402 8.09 7.30 -15.94
N GLN A 403 7.17 6.36 -16.13
CA GLN A 403 6.81 5.89 -17.46
C GLN A 403 5.32 6.05 -17.74
N ASP A 404 5.04 6.53 -18.96
CA ASP A 404 3.70 6.66 -19.50
C ASP A 404 3.13 5.31 -19.91
N GLY A 405 1.82 5.19 -19.92
CA GLY A 405 1.14 3.97 -20.36
C GLY A 405 -0.30 3.89 -19.87
N PRO A 406 -0.97 2.77 -20.16
CA PRO A 406 -2.37 2.55 -19.79
C PRO A 406 -2.62 2.57 -18.28
N SER A 407 -1.65 2.14 -17.48
CA SER A 407 -1.69 2.20 -16.03
C SER A 407 -0.88 3.41 -15.55
N ALA A 408 -1.56 4.44 -15.04
CA ALA A 408 -0.95 5.73 -14.66
C ALA A 408 -1.08 6.01 -13.16
N GLY A 409 -0.90 5.02 -12.35
CA GLY A 409 -0.96 5.07 -10.89
C GLY A 409 -0.58 3.70 -10.37
N MET A 410 0.74 3.37 -10.41
CA MET A 410 1.25 2.08 -9.97
C MET A 410 2.75 2.15 -9.74
N GLU A 411 3.15 1.60 -8.63
CA GLU A 411 4.53 1.52 -8.17
C GLU A 411 5.20 0.20 -8.60
N TYR A 412 6.48 0.32 -8.97
CA TYR A 412 7.43 -0.79 -9.12
C TYR A 412 8.82 -0.29 -8.70
N PRO A 413 9.72 -1.15 -8.22
CA PRO A 413 11.01 -0.68 -7.74
C PRO A 413 11.77 0.08 -8.84
N MET A 414 12.15 1.31 -8.55
CA MET A 414 12.82 2.26 -9.45
C MET A 414 12.01 2.69 -10.68
N VAL A 415 10.79 2.23 -10.84
CA VAL A 415 9.92 2.55 -11.97
C VAL A 415 8.50 2.77 -11.47
N ILE A 416 7.97 3.94 -11.71
CA ILE A 416 6.57 4.24 -11.40
C ILE A 416 5.79 4.47 -12.70
N ASN A 417 4.65 3.80 -12.83
CA ASN A 417 3.69 4.08 -13.89
C ASN A 417 2.90 5.30 -13.47
N SER A 418 3.32 6.49 -13.90
CA SER A 418 2.81 7.72 -13.32
C SER A 418 2.89 8.90 -14.27
N ASN A 419 2.16 9.95 -13.93
CA ASN A 419 2.26 11.28 -14.50
C ASN A 419 2.39 12.31 -13.37
N GLN A 420 2.34 13.62 -13.66
CA GLN A 420 2.49 14.64 -12.63
C GLN A 420 1.47 14.59 -11.50
N GLY A 421 0.29 13.98 -11.71
CA GLY A 421 -0.78 13.92 -10.70
C GLY A 421 -0.52 12.88 -9.62
N ALA A 422 0.13 11.77 -9.97
CA ALA A 422 0.43 10.68 -9.05
C ALA A 422 1.92 10.59 -8.67
N ALA A 423 2.78 11.45 -9.23
CA ALA A 423 4.23 11.34 -9.08
C ALA A 423 4.71 11.35 -7.61
N ASP A 424 4.09 12.13 -6.74
CA ASP A 424 4.44 12.17 -5.31
C ASP A 424 4.03 10.86 -4.62
N HIS A 425 2.80 10.41 -4.88
CA HIS A 425 2.21 9.19 -4.33
C HIS A 425 3.02 7.95 -4.72
N GLU A 426 3.22 7.72 -6.03
CA GLU A 426 3.97 6.56 -6.51
C GLU A 426 5.45 6.59 -6.08
N THR A 427 6.03 7.79 -5.90
CA THR A 427 7.40 7.90 -5.39
C THR A 427 7.51 7.50 -3.92
N PHE A 428 6.48 7.73 -3.08
CA PHE A 428 6.52 7.27 -1.69
C PHE A 428 6.60 5.75 -1.60
N HIS A 429 5.93 5.03 -2.47
CA HIS A 429 5.94 3.57 -2.51
C HIS A 429 7.35 2.97 -2.70
N GLU A 430 8.31 3.74 -3.17
CA GLU A 430 9.71 3.31 -3.20
C GLU A 430 10.28 2.97 -1.80
N TRP A 431 9.69 3.53 -0.73
CA TRP A 431 10.00 3.16 0.67
C TRP A 431 9.08 2.04 1.18
N ILE A 432 7.78 2.16 0.98
CA ILE A 432 6.77 1.16 1.35
C ILE A 432 5.83 1.00 0.15
N PRO A 433 5.82 -0.15 -0.55
CA PRO A 433 6.38 -1.45 -0.17
C PRO A 433 7.77 -1.79 -0.75
N MET A 434 8.39 -0.95 -1.60
CA MET A 434 9.58 -1.36 -2.36
C MET A 434 10.84 -1.58 -1.51
N MET A 435 11.01 -0.85 -0.40
CA MET A 435 12.07 -1.13 0.58
C MET A 435 11.56 -1.92 1.79
N VAL A 436 10.34 -1.64 2.27
CA VAL A 436 9.73 -2.36 3.39
C VAL A 436 8.60 -3.20 2.83
N GLY A 437 8.89 -4.47 2.51
CA GLY A 437 8.02 -5.37 1.75
C GLY A 437 6.81 -5.83 2.56
N THR A 438 5.82 -4.98 2.74
CA THR A 438 4.54 -5.32 3.36
C THR A 438 3.76 -6.33 2.53
N ASN A 439 2.85 -7.09 3.15
CA ASN A 439 1.95 -7.96 2.41
C ASN A 439 0.72 -7.16 1.97
N GLU A 440 0.81 -6.51 0.83
CA GLU A 440 -0.21 -5.64 0.26
C GLU A 440 -1.49 -6.41 -0.07
N THR A 441 -1.37 -7.67 -0.51
CA THR A 441 -2.53 -8.54 -0.78
C THR A 441 -3.45 -8.67 0.45
N ARG A 442 -2.88 -8.66 1.66
CA ARG A 442 -3.63 -8.84 2.91
C ARG A 442 -3.83 -7.56 3.70
N TYR A 443 -2.88 -6.65 3.65
CA TYR A 443 -2.78 -5.51 4.54
C TYR A 443 -2.46 -4.23 3.77
N GLY A 444 -3.27 -3.91 2.75
CA GLY A 444 -3.10 -2.71 1.92
C GLY A 444 -3.03 -1.40 2.73
N TRP A 445 -3.56 -1.37 3.95
CA TRP A 445 -3.44 -0.23 4.84
C TRP A 445 -1.98 0.06 5.28
N MET A 446 -1.11 -0.96 5.30
CA MET A 446 0.32 -0.80 5.61
C MET A 446 1.14 -0.24 4.44
N ASP A 447 0.53 -0.15 3.30
CA ASP A 447 1.06 0.40 2.07
C ASP A 447 0.42 1.76 1.79
N GLU A 448 -0.75 1.77 1.23
CA GLU A 448 -1.51 2.94 0.80
C GLU A 448 -1.87 3.91 1.93
N GLY A 449 -2.12 3.39 3.12
CA GLY A 449 -2.46 4.20 4.28
C GLY A 449 -1.27 5.01 4.80
N PHE A 450 -0.09 4.42 4.82
CA PHE A 450 1.17 5.12 5.13
C PHE A 450 1.47 6.17 4.08
N ASN A 451 1.28 5.81 2.81
CA ASN A 451 1.49 6.71 1.69
C ASN A 451 0.56 7.91 1.77
N ASN A 452 -0.75 7.70 1.90
CA ASN A 452 -1.73 8.78 1.94
C ASN A 452 -1.48 9.77 3.10
N TYR A 453 -1.06 9.28 4.28
CA TYR A 453 -0.62 10.14 5.38
C TYR A 453 0.62 10.96 5.00
N SER A 454 1.62 10.33 4.41
CA SER A 454 2.90 10.95 4.04
C SER A 454 2.74 11.97 2.90
N ASN A 455 1.78 11.76 1.99
CA ASN A 455 1.46 12.72 0.94
C ASN A 455 0.91 14.05 1.50
N ILE A 456 0.21 14.03 2.63
CA ILE A 456 -0.23 15.28 3.29
C ILE A 456 0.98 16.07 3.79
N LEU A 457 1.99 15.40 4.34
CA LEU A 457 3.24 16.01 4.77
C LEU A 457 4.02 16.59 3.57
N SER A 458 4.16 15.80 2.51
CA SER A 458 4.85 16.20 1.28
C SER A 458 4.19 17.40 0.61
N ALA A 459 2.86 17.39 0.51
CA ALA A 459 2.10 18.51 -0.06
C ALA A 459 2.24 19.79 0.73
N ALA A 460 2.30 19.73 2.07
CA ALA A 460 2.55 20.88 2.92
C ALA A 460 3.96 21.46 2.70
N ASP A 461 4.99 20.58 2.65
CA ASP A 461 6.37 20.98 2.39
C ASP A 461 6.53 21.61 0.99
N ALA A 462 5.98 20.99 -0.04
CA ALA A 462 5.98 21.52 -1.42
C ALA A 462 5.32 22.88 -1.53
N ALA A 463 4.30 23.16 -0.70
CA ALA A 463 3.60 24.45 -0.64
C ALA A 463 4.29 25.46 0.27
N GLY A 464 5.37 25.11 0.98
CA GLY A 464 6.01 25.94 2.00
C GLY A 464 5.09 26.28 3.17
N LYS A 465 4.15 25.40 3.51
CA LYS A 465 3.16 25.58 4.58
C LYS A 465 3.45 24.69 5.77
N PRO A 466 3.07 25.10 6.99
CA PRO A 466 3.09 24.20 8.13
C PRO A 466 2.22 22.98 7.88
N PHE A 467 2.67 21.82 8.37
CA PHE A 467 1.87 20.61 8.40
C PHE A 467 0.61 20.81 9.25
N ASN A 468 -0.53 20.42 8.74
CA ASN A 468 -1.80 20.47 9.44
C ASN A 468 -2.68 19.28 9.05
N ILE A 469 -3.05 18.48 10.05
CA ILE A 469 -3.94 17.34 9.95
C ILE A 469 -5.17 17.48 10.85
N ASP A 470 -5.52 18.69 11.24
CA ASP A 470 -6.72 18.95 12.02
C ASP A 470 -7.98 18.57 11.21
N ASN A 471 -9.02 18.15 11.92
CA ASN A 471 -10.32 17.68 11.42
C ASN A 471 -10.31 16.35 10.63
N LEU A 472 -9.18 15.62 10.56
CA LEU A 472 -9.16 14.31 9.90
C LEU A 472 -9.91 13.24 10.71
N GLY A 473 -9.80 13.24 12.03
CA GLY A 473 -10.44 12.24 12.90
C GLY A 473 -11.97 12.23 12.77
N GLN A 474 -12.58 13.41 12.66
CA GLN A 474 -14.04 13.57 12.54
C GLN A 474 -14.63 12.87 11.30
N ARG A 475 -13.86 12.72 10.23
CA ARG A 475 -14.30 12.02 9.01
C ARG A 475 -14.55 10.53 9.26
N TYR A 476 -13.75 9.91 10.12
CA TYR A 476 -13.95 8.53 10.53
C TYR A 476 -15.20 8.39 11.40
N GLY A 477 -15.34 9.24 12.42
CA GLY A 477 -16.48 9.21 13.33
C GLY A 477 -17.83 9.28 12.61
N SER A 478 -17.91 10.01 11.48
CA SER A 478 -19.15 10.17 10.72
C SER A 478 -19.58 8.95 9.89
N ILE A 479 -18.69 7.96 9.67
CA ILE A 479 -18.97 6.75 8.87
C ILE A 479 -18.71 5.46 9.63
N SER A 480 -18.12 5.56 10.82
CA SER A 480 -17.82 4.40 11.68
C SER A 480 -19.10 3.67 12.09
N GLY A 481 -19.06 2.35 11.96
CA GLY A 481 -20.17 1.49 12.33
C GLY A 481 -21.27 1.31 11.27
N ASP A 482 -21.32 2.15 10.24
CA ASP A 482 -22.31 2.03 9.15
C ASP A 482 -21.83 1.12 8.03
N GLU A 483 -20.79 1.57 7.30
CA GLU A 483 -20.23 0.84 6.16
C GLU A 483 -18.77 0.46 6.36
N ASP A 484 -18.27 0.50 7.59
CA ASP A 484 -16.91 0.21 7.95
C ASP A 484 -16.73 -1.26 8.37
N GLU A 485 -15.49 -1.75 8.26
CA GLU A 485 -15.08 -3.07 8.73
C GLU A 485 -13.76 -2.97 9.52
N PRO A 486 -13.46 -3.95 10.39
CA PRO A 486 -12.14 -4.01 11.03
C PRO A 486 -11.01 -4.07 10.01
N THR A 487 -10.09 -3.13 10.06
CA THR A 487 -9.01 -2.96 9.07
C THR A 487 -8.14 -4.21 8.91
N MET A 488 -7.94 -4.99 9.97
CA MET A 488 -7.18 -6.24 9.92
C MET A 488 -7.88 -7.39 9.17
N MET A 489 -9.19 -7.27 8.96
CA MET A 489 -9.97 -8.23 8.16
C MET A 489 -10.07 -7.79 6.70
N TRP A 490 -9.84 -6.51 6.42
CA TRP A 490 -9.99 -5.97 5.10
C TRP A 490 -8.89 -6.47 4.17
N ASN A 491 -9.30 -6.85 2.97
CA ASN A 491 -8.42 -7.27 1.89
C ASN A 491 -8.84 -6.52 0.61
N ALA A 492 -7.88 -5.99 -0.13
CA ALA A 492 -8.13 -5.21 -1.34
C ALA A 492 -8.97 -5.94 -2.40
N ASN A 493 -9.05 -7.28 -2.36
CA ASN A 493 -9.91 -8.05 -3.26
C ASN A 493 -11.41 -7.83 -3.03
N TYR A 494 -11.82 -7.31 -1.88
CA TYR A 494 -13.23 -6.98 -1.65
C TYR A 494 -13.71 -5.82 -2.54
N GLY A 495 -12.86 -4.83 -2.79
CA GLY A 495 -13.20 -3.71 -3.67
C GLY A 495 -14.37 -2.86 -3.16
N GLY A 496 -14.96 -2.08 -4.08
CA GLY A 496 -16.16 -1.29 -3.79
C GLY A 496 -15.89 0.10 -3.22
N THR A 497 -16.94 0.75 -2.71
CA THR A 497 -16.87 2.15 -2.22
C THR A 497 -15.98 2.32 -1.01
N LEU A 498 -15.90 1.30 -0.15
CA LEU A 498 -15.07 1.32 1.06
C LEU A 498 -13.59 1.07 0.79
N TYR A 499 -13.20 0.61 -0.39
CA TYR A 499 -11.80 0.32 -0.70
C TYR A 499 -10.88 1.50 -0.35
N ARG A 500 -11.20 2.69 -0.86
CA ARG A 500 -10.40 3.90 -0.59
C ARG A 500 -10.41 4.30 0.87
N PHE A 501 -11.54 4.09 1.54
CA PHE A 501 -11.64 4.43 2.96
C PHE A 501 -10.77 3.50 3.80
N GLN A 502 -10.92 2.19 3.66
CA GLN A 502 -10.21 1.19 4.47
C GLN A 502 -8.70 1.19 4.20
N THR A 503 -8.32 1.29 2.93
CA THR A 503 -6.93 1.17 2.52
C THR A 503 -6.15 2.47 2.71
N TYR A 504 -6.75 3.62 2.36
CA TYR A 504 -6.08 4.94 2.36
C TYR A 504 -6.48 5.81 3.56
N GLY A 505 -7.78 6.02 3.74
CA GLY A 505 -8.32 7.07 4.63
C GLY A 505 -8.22 6.73 6.10
N LYS A 506 -8.65 5.53 6.49
CA LYS A 506 -8.71 5.10 7.91
C LYS A 506 -7.35 5.14 8.58
N THR A 507 -6.31 4.66 7.92
CA THR A 507 -4.93 4.70 8.43
C THR A 507 -4.43 6.13 8.59
N THR A 508 -4.76 7.03 7.66
CA THR A 508 -4.42 8.45 7.78
C THR A 508 -5.01 9.08 9.04
N MET A 509 -6.27 8.74 9.34
CA MET A 509 -6.95 9.22 10.55
C MET A 509 -6.37 8.57 11.82
N MET A 510 -6.00 7.29 11.76
CA MET A 510 -5.31 6.58 12.82
C MET A 510 -3.99 7.30 13.17
N PHE A 511 -3.17 7.66 12.20
CA PHE A 511 -1.93 8.41 12.44
C PHE A 511 -2.20 9.84 12.96
N SER A 512 -3.26 10.49 12.49
CA SER A 512 -3.68 11.77 13.05
C SER A 512 -3.94 11.68 14.56
N MET A 513 -4.71 10.68 14.99
CA MET A 513 -4.97 10.44 16.41
C MET A 513 -3.72 10.01 17.17
N LEU A 514 -2.89 9.13 16.61
CA LEU A 514 -1.64 8.71 17.24
C LEU A 514 -0.72 9.89 17.52
N GLY A 515 -0.52 10.76 16.54
CA GLY A 515 0.27 12.00 16.71
C GLY A 515 -0.31 12.94 17.78
N ALA A 516 -1.65 13.02 17.92
CA ALA A 516 -2.28 13.79 19.00
C ALA A 516 -2.01 13.18 20.41
N ILE A 517 -1.83 11.86 20.47
CA ILE A 517 -1.53 11.14 21.73
C ILE A 517 -0.06 11.30 22.10
N VAL A 518 0.86 10.99 21.19
CA VAL A 518 2.30 10.85 21.48
C VAL A 518 3.13 12.05 21.03
N GLY A 519 2.58 12.94 20.23
CA GLY A 519 3.28 14.01 19.51
C GLY A 519 3.69 13.60 18.10
N ASP A 520 3.45 14.48 17.13
CA ASP A 520 3.72 14.19 15.70
C ASP A 520 5.21 13.89 15.46
N ASP A 521 6.11 14.68 16.04
CA ASP A 521 7.57 14.48 15.89
C ASP A 521 8.04 13.12 16.44
N ALA A 522 7.52 12.70 17.59
CA ALA A 522 7.86 11.40 18.19
C ALA A 522 7.34 10.26 17.32
N MET A 523 6.13 10.38 16.80
CA MET A 523 5.55 9.41 15.88
C MET A 523 6.37 9.31 14.58
N HIS A 524 6.72 10.42 13.96
CA HIS A 524 7.55 10.43 12.74
C HIS A 524 8.93 9.82 12.97
N ALA A 525 9.56 10.12 14.12
CA ALA A 525 10.83 9.52 14.49
C ALA A 525 10.73 8.00 14.67
N ALA A 526 9.64 7.50 15.26
CA ALA A 526 9.39 6.07 15.41
C ALA A 526 9.13 5.38 14.07
N ILE A 527 8.35 5.98 13.16
CA ILE A 527 8.11 5.48 11.80
C ILE A 527 9.43 5.42 11.03
N LYS A 528 10.28 6.46 11.11
CA LYS A 528 11.61 6.46 10.48
C LYS A 528 12.45 5.26 10.92
N LYS A 529 12.53 5.00 12.22
CA LYS A 529 13.26 3.84 12.76
C LYS A 529 12.65 2.51 12.34
N TYR A 530 11.32 2.45 12.21
CA TYR A 530 10.63 1.28 11.69
C TYR A 530 11.06 0.96 10.26
N VAL A 531 11.05 1.95 9.38
CA VAL A 531 11.50 1.81 7.98
C VAL A 531 12.97 1.39 7.93
N GLU A 532 13.84 1.99 8.74
CA GLU A 532 15.27 1.62 8.83
C GLU A 532 15.46 0.16 9.28
N THR A 533 14.70 -0.28 10.29
CA THR A 533 14.79 -1.64 10.84
C THR A 533 14.30 -2.71 9.86
N TRP A 534 13.22 -2.41 9.14
CA TRP A 534 12.56 -3.35 8.25
C TRP A 534 12.95 -3.19 6.77
N LYS A 535 13.90 -2.31 6.47
CA LYS A 535 14.44 -2.14 5.11
C LYS A 535 14.86 -3.49 4.52
N PHE A 536 14.36 -3.80 3.33
CA PHE A 536 14.54 -5.05 2.58
C PHE A 536 14.12 -6.32 3.35
N LYS A 537 13.12 -6.17 4.21
CA LYS A 537 12.48 -7.25 4.97
C LYS A 537 10.96 -7.15 4.86
N HIS A 538 10.29 -8.14 5.44
CA HIS A 538 8.83 -8.30 5.32
C HIS A 538 8.18 -8.26 6.72
N PRO A 539 7.80 -7.07 7.21
CA PRO A 539 7.09 -6.95 8.47
C PRO A 539 5.61 -7.35 8.33
N SER A 540 5.01 -7.70 9.45
CA SER A 540 3.58 -7.87 9.62
C SER A 540 2.97 -6.69 10.38
N PRO A 541 1.62 -6.55 10.43
CA PRO A 541 0.95 -5.57 11.29
C PRO A 541 1.37 -5.64 12.76
N TRP A 542 1.58 -6.83 13.30
CA TRP A 542 2.03 -7.02 14.68
C TRP A 542 3.45 -6.49 14.90
N ASP A 543 4.34 -6.69 13.93
CA ASP A 543 5.70 -6.12 13.99
C ASP A 543 5.62 -4.58 14.05
N PHE A 544 4.77 -3.96 13.24
CA PHE A 544 4.58 -2.52 13.27
C PHE A 544 4.02 -2.04 14.62
N THR A 545 2.93 -2.61 15.10
CA THR A 545 2.27 -2.15 16.32
C THR A 545 3.16 -2.28 17.55
N PHE A 546 3.85 -3.41 17.70
CA PHE A 546 4.78 -3.62 18.83
C PHE A 546 6.05 -2.79 18.70
N PHE A 547 6.53 -2.56 17.47
CA PHE A 547 7.64 -1.65 17.23
C PHE A 547 7.31 -0.23 17.68
N MET A 548 6.15 0.28 17.31
CA MET A 548 5.69 1.61 17.73
C MET A 548 5.53 1.71 19.25
N ASN A 549 4.93 0.70 19.89
CA ASN A 549 4.85 0.66 21.36
C ASN A 549 6.24 0.78 22.01
N LYS A 550 7.21 0.03 21.50
CA LYS A 550 8.58 0.01 22.03
C LYS A 550 9.31 1.33 21.82
N GLU A 551 9.25 1.88 20.62
CA GLU A 551 9.96 3.12 20.28
C GLU A 551 9.34 4.35 20.96
N LEU A 552 8.03 4.37 21.14
CA LEU A 552 7.31 5.44 21.82
C LEU A 552 7.30 5.29 23.37
N GLY A 553 7.75 4.14 23.89
CA GLY A 553 7.79 3.87 25.32
C GLY A 553 6.39 3.85 25.97
N ARG A 554 5.33 3.52 25.21
CA ARG A 554 3.94 3.50 25.66
C ARG A 554 3.26 2.18 25.26
N ASP A 555 2.40 1.65 26.13
CA ASP A 555 1.51 0.56 25.77
C ASP A 555 0.28 1.13 25.03
N LEU A 556 0.34 1.06 23.69
CA LEU A 556 -0.72 1.51 22.79
C LEU A 556 -1.57 0.33 22.27
N ASN A 557 -1.54 -0.85 22.92
CA ASN A 557 -2.30 -2.00 22.43
C ASN A 557 -3.81 -1.74 22.40
N TRP A 558 -4.34 -0.96 23.34
CA TRP A 558 -5.71 -0.48 23.30
C TRP A 558 -5.99 0.30 22.01
N PHE A 559 -5.11 1.24 21.64
CA PHE A 559 -5.23 2.07 20.44
C PHE A 559 -5.26 1.20 19.17
N TRP A 560 -4.29 0.28 19.01
CA TRP A 560 -4.25 -0.64 17.90
C TRP A 560 -5.47 -1.56 17.85
N TYR A 561 -5.99 -1.99 19.02
CA TYR A 561 -7.20 -2.80 19.07
C TYR A 561 -8.39 -2.08 18.44
N TYR A 562 -8.68 -0.87 18.88
CA TYR A 562 -9.85 -0.13 18.40
C TYR A 562 -9.72 0.25 16.92
N TRP A 563 -8.56 0.71 16.47
CA TRP A 563 -8.36 1.10 15.08
C TRP A 563 -8.31 -0.06 14.08
N LEU A 564 -7.68 -1.18 14.44
CA LEU A 564 -7.38 -2.26 13.51
C LEU A 564 -8.33 -3.46 13.62
N PHE A 565 -8.98 -3.68 14.78
CA PHE A 565 -9.80 -4.86 15.03
C PHE A 565 -11.27 -4.56 15.28
N THR A 566 -11.69 -3.29 15.23
CA THR A 566 -13.08 -2.86 15.43
C THR A 566 -13.47 -1.77 14.44
N THR A 567 -14.76 -1.43 14.47
CA THR A 567 -15.33 -0.26 13.78
C THR A 567 -15.77 0.82 14.78
N GLU A 568 -15.30 0.73 16.01
CA GLU A 568 -15.67 1.64 17.08
C GLU A 568 -15.11 3.05 16.88
N SER A 569 -15.83 4.03 17.38
CA SER A 569 -15.44 5.44 17.35
C SER A 569 -15.45 6.07 18.73
N VAL A 570 -14.93 7.26 18.80
CA VAL A 570 -15.18 8.19 19.90
C VAL A 570 -16.57 8.80 19.73
N ASN A 571 -17.26 9.07 20.83
CA ASN A 571 -18.48 9.90 20.88
C ASN A 571 -18.47 10.62 22.21
N GLY A 572 -17.71 11.73 22.26
CA GLY A 572 -17.50 12.54 23.45
C GLY A 572 -18.48 13.71 23.51
N SER A 573 -18.87 14.13 24.71
CA SER A 573 -19.74 15.31 24.88
C SER A 573 -19.41 16.08 26.16
N ILE A 574 -19.71 17.37 26.19
CA ILE A 574 -19.69 18.18 27.41
C ILE A 574 -21.03 18.06 28.10
N LYS A 575 -21.15 17.10 29.03
CA LYS A 575 -22.39 16.76 29.70
C LYS A 575 -22.86 17.81 30.71
N ASP A 576 -21.92 18.38 31.50
CA ASP A 576 -22.23 19.37 32.52
C ASP A 576 -21.06 20.31 32.78
N VAL A 577 -21.36 21.58 33.07
CA VAL A 577 -20.39 22.61 33.46
C VAL A 577 -21.00 23.42 34.61
N ALA A 578 -20.43 23.30 35.80
CA ALA A 578 -20.93 23.93 37.02
C ALA A 578 -19.86 24.83 37.67
N ALA A 579 -20.18 26.06 37.97
CA ALA A 579 -19.31 26.94 38.72
C ALA A 579 -19.30 26.60 40.22
N GLN A 580 -18.12 26.45 40.83
CA GLN A 580 -17.92 26.19 42.23
C GLN A 580 -16.92 27.23 42.83
N GLY A 581 -17.41 28.40 43.13
CA GLY A 581 -16.58 29.52 43.59
C GLY A 581 -15.63 30.01 42.52
N GLU A 582 -14.32 29.88 42.75
CA GLU A 582 -13.28 30.24 41.75
C GLU A 582 -12.95 29.09 40.76
N LYS A 583 -13.57 27.93 40.91
CA LYS A 583 -13.34 26.75 40.12
C LYS A 583 -14.56 26.43 39.24
N THR A 584 -14.34 25.71 38.16
CA THR A 584 -15.40 25.16 37.31
C THR A 584 -15.27 23.65 37.28
N GLN A 585 -16.33 22.97 37.69
CA GLN A 585 -16.43 21.52 37.52
C GLN A 585 -16.97 21.25 36.11
N ILE A 586 -16.35 20.30 35.42
CA ILE A 586 -16.81 19.86 34.10
C ILE A 586 -16.96 18.34 34.11
N THR A 587 -18.04 17.86 33.52
CA THR A 587 -18.26 16.43 33.27
C THR A 587 -18.22 16.20 31.75
N ILE A 588 -17.26 15.39 31.30
CA ILE A 588 -17.17 14.88 29.93
C ILE A 588 -17.77 13.51 29.91
N HIS A 589 -18.74 13.29 29.03
CA HIS A 589 -19.36 11.97 28.78
C HIS A 589 -18.77 11.36 27.53
N GLN A 590 -18.50 10.04 27.52
CA GLN A 590 -18.02 9.27 26.38
C GLN A 590 -19.03 8.15 26.08
N ALA A 591 -19.89 8.37 25.10
CA ALA A 591 -20.86 7.39 24.64
C ALA A 591 -20.21 6.33 23.75
N GLY A 592 -19.17 6.68 22.99
CA GLY A 592 -18.41 5.78 22.14
C GLY A 592 -17.56 4.79 22.92
N GLU A 593 -17.18 3.69 22.28
CA GLU A 593 -16.37 2.62 22.91
C GLU A 593 -14.88 2.91 22.86
N MET A 594 -14.38 3.65 21.84
CA MET A 594 -12.96 3.94 21.68
C MET A 594 -12.50 5.01 22.70
N PRO A 595 -11.50 4.69 23.54
CA PRO A 595 -10.89 5.71 24.40
C PRO A 595 -10.19 6.81 23.57
N SER A 596 -10.16 8.02 24.12
CA SER A 596 -9.40 9.14 23.53
C SER A 596 -8.89 10.07 24.64
N PRO A 597 -7.82 10.82 24.44
CA PRO A 597 -7.49 11.93 25.32
C PRO A 597 -8.67 12.91 25.45
N VAL A 598 -8.82 13.52 26.60
CA VAL A 598 -9.75 14.66 26.78
C VAL A 598 -8.95 15.93 26.54
N VAL A 599 -9.22 16.60 25.43
CA VAL A 599 -8.59 17.87 25.05
C VAL A 599 -9.64 18.97 25.02
N LEU A 600 -9.48 19.99 25.84
CA LEU A 600 -10.40 21.12 25.93
C LEU A 600 -9.71 22.41 25.49
N LYS A 601 -10.35 23.16 24.61
CA LYS A 601 -10.06 24.59 24.41
C LYS A 601 -10.97 25.40 25.33
N VAL A 602 -10.39 26.16 26.23
CA VAL A 602 -11.11 27.01 27.19
C VAL A 602 -10.88 28.48 26.80
N GLU A 603 -11.95 29.17 26.46
CA GLU A 603 -11.95 30.59 26.09
C GLU A 603 -12.55 31.40 27.22
N PHE A 604 -11.80 32.42 27.69
CA PHE A 604 -12.20 33.24 28.81
C PHE A 604 -12.95 34.49 28.35
N ALA A 605 -13.88 34.98 29.17
CA ALA A 605 -14.54 36.23 28.96
C ALA A 605 -13.55 37.43 29.11
N GLY A 606 -13.89 38.59 28.54
CA GLY A 606 -13.16 39.82 28.76
C GLY A 606 -13.13 40.21 30.24
N GLY A 607 -12.07 40.89 30.68
CA GLY A 607 -11.94 41.29 32.08
C GLY A 607 -10.48 41.42 32.52
N SER A 608 -10.25 42.01 33.72
CA SER A 608 -8.92 42.25 34.28
C SER A 608 -8.42 41.18 35.25
N GLY A 609 -9.20 40.13 35.52
CA GLY A 609 -8.81 39.03 36.40
C GLY A 609 -7.63 38.24 35.87
N LYS A 610 -6.60 37.99 36.69
CA LYS A 610 -5.47 37.11 36.32
C LYS A 610 -5.96 35.69 36.16
N ILE A 611 -5.57 35.02 35.06
CA ILE A 611 -5.79 33.59 34.85
C ILE A 611 -4.71 32.81 35.64
N LYS A 612 -5.15 31.93 36.52
CA LYS A 612 -4.28 31.05 37.27
C LYS A 612 -3.75 29.93 36.37
N SER A 613 -2.48 29.57 36.50
CA SER A 613 -1.93 28.42 35.77
C SER A 613 -2.43 27.10 36.35
N MET A 614 -2.68 26.13 35.46
CA MET A 614 -2.98 24.73 35.80
C MET A 614 -1.88 23.81 35.25
N PRO A 615 -1.52 22.71 35.96
CA PRO A 615 -0.41 21.82 35.54
C PRO A 615 -0.62 21.18 34.15
N ASN A 616 -1.85 20.83 33.82
CA ASN A 616 -2.23 20.17 32.56
C ASN A 616 -2.82 21.16 31.51
N ALA A 617 -2.61 22.48 31.72
CA ALA A 617 -3.08 23.53 30.84
C ALA A 617 -1.93 24.35 30.25
N LYS A 618 -2.04 24.69 29.00
CA LYS A 618 -1.15 25.59 28.28
C LYS A 618 -1.94 26.79 27.77
N MET A 619 -1.56 28.02 28.18
CA MET A 619 -2.09 29.22 27.57
C MET A 619 -1.59 29.36 26.15
N ILE A 620 -2.49 29.59 25.20
CA ILE A 620 -2.15 29.88 23.79
C ILE A 620 -2.00 31.39 23.62
N ASP A 621 -2.88 32.16 24.26
CA ASP A 621 -2.89 33.63 24.32
C ASP A 621 -3.43 34.06 25.68
N ASP A 622 -3.69 35.39 25.85
CA ASP A 622 -4.18 35.97 27.10
C ASP A 622 -5.65 35.63 27.44
N LYS A 623 -6.35 34.93 26.55
CA LYS A 623 -7.77 34.60 26.66
C LYS A 623 -8.10 33.13 26.38
N THR A 624 -7.10 32.31 26.02
CA THR A 624 -7.34 30.97 25.57
C THR A 624 -6.34 29.99 26.18
N ALA A 625 -6.85 28.89 26.74
CA ALA A 625 -6.04 27.76 27.22
C ALA A 625 -6.41 26.47 26.51
N ILE A 626 -5.43 25.59 26.28
CA ILE A 626 -5.65 24.16 25.99
C ILE A 626 -5.38 23.37 27.25
N VAL A 627 -6.33 22.52 27.63
CA VAL A 627 -6.23 21.61 28.78
C VAL A 627 -6.27 20.20 28.25
N LYS A 628 -5.37 19.33 28.70
CA LYS A 628 -5.28 17.94 28.24
C LYS A 628 -5.25 16.96 29.42
N TRP A 629 -6.01 15.88 29.32
CA TRP A 629 -5.87 14.65 30.09
C TRP A 629 -5.68 13.49 29.13
N ASP A 630 -4.83 12.55 29.52
CA ASP A 630 -4.55 11.37 28.71
C ASP A 630 -5.74 10.40 28.71
N GLU A 631 -5.78 9.51 27.75
CA GLU A 631 -6.84 8.52 27.54
C GLU A 631 -7.06 7.57 28.73
N GLU A 632 -6.07 7.47 29.62
CA GLU A 632 -6.12 6.64 30.83
C GLU A 632 -7.29 6.99 31.76
N VAL A 633 -7.85 8.20 31.66
CA VAL A 633 -9.04 8.60 32.41
C VAL A 633 -10.24 7.70 32.16
N TRP A 634 -10.24 6.95 31.06
CA TRP A 634 -11.30 6.02 30.66
C TRP A 634 -11.00 4.55 31.02
N PHE A 635 -9.79 4.22 31.47
CA PHE A 635 -9.35 2.83 31.61
C PHE A 635 -10.01 2.09 32.79
N ASN A 636 -10.70 2.79 33.65
CA ASN A 636 -11.57 2.21 34.68
C ASN A 636 -12.94 1.77 34.12
N GLY A 637 -13.24 2.08 32.86
CA GLY A 637 -14.48 1.74 32.17
C GLY A 637 -15.62 2.73 32.41
N ASP A 638 -15.43 3.78 33.17
CA ASP A 638 -16.45 4.81 33.39
C ASP A 638 -16.73 5.56 32.08
N ARG A 639 -17.99 5.99 31.92
CA ARG A 639 -18.41 6.79 30.76
C ARG A 639 -18.40 8.30 31.08
N ASP A 640 -18.31 8.69 32.33
CA ASP A 640 -18.23 10.07 32.78
C ASP A 640 -16.88 10.34 33.40
N PHE A 641 -16.18 11.33 32.86
CA PHE A 641 -14.95 11.88 33.44
C PHE A 641 -15.24 13.24 34.04
N GLN A 642 -14.98 13.41 35.33
CA GLN A 642 -15.12 14.67 36.03
C GLN A 642 -13.78 15.35 36.24
N ALA A 643 -13.67 16.60 35.87
CA ALA A 643 -12.48 17.43 36.01
C ALA A 643 -12.79 18.78 36.64
N THR A 644 -11.79 19.32 37.34
CA THR A 644 -11.84 20.67 37.89
C THR A 644 -10.95 21.60 37.08
N LEU A 645 -11.52 22.65 36.53
CA LEU A 645 -10.79 23.76 35.90
C LEU A 645 -10.57 24.85 36.95
N ASP A 646 -9.33 24.99 37.44
CA ASP A 646 -8.95 25.98 38.49
C ASP A 646 -8.15 27.12 37.85
N PHE A 647 -8.84 27.97 37.08
CA PHE A 647 -8.26 29.15 36.45
C PHE A 647 -8.44 30.46 37.25
N GLY A 648 -8.97 30.34 38.49
CA GLY A 648 -9.28 31.51 39.34
C GLY A 648 -10.58 32.23 38.94
N LYS A 649 -10.69 33.51 39.27
CA LYS A 649 -11.94 34.25 39.13
C LYS A 649 -12.32 34.64 37.68
N ARG A 650 -11.46 34.36 36.68
CA ARG A 650 -11.74 34.75 35.29
C ARG A 650 -12.90 33.88 34.75
N PRO A 651 -14.02 34.48 34.33
CA PRO A 651 -15.14 33.68 33.81
C PRO A 651 -14.77 32.94 32.51
N ILE A 652 -15.18 31.70 32.40
CA ILE A 652 -15.08 30.92 31.18
C ILE A 652 -16.26 31.30 30.27
N LYS A 653 -15.99 31.68 29.04
CA LYS A 653 -16.98 32.05 28.02
C LYS A 653 -17.39 30.84 27.20
N LYS A 654 -16.44 29.99 26.80
CA LYS A 654 -16.69 28.85 25.93
C LYS A 654 -15.71 27.73 26.24
N ILE A 655 -16.18 26.50 26.14
CA ILE A 655 -15.35 25.30 26.16
C ILE A 655 -15.65 24.49 24.90
N THR A 656 -14.60 24.01 24.23
CA THR A 656 -14.69 23.11 23.05
C THR A 656 -13.92 21.85 23.35
N LEU A 657 -14.58 20.70 23.27
CA LEU A 657 -13.97 19.36 23.33
C LEU A 657 -13.42 19.02 21.96
N ASP A 658 -12.25 18.37 21.91
CA ASP A 658 -11.49 18.06 20.69
C ASP A 658 -11.41 19.23 19.69
N PRO A 659 -10.80 20.35 20.10
CA PRO A 659 -10.79 21.58 19.30
C PRO A 659 -10.03 21.46 17.97
N PHE A 660 -9.25 20.40 17.80
CA PHE A 660 -8.46 20.12 16.61
C PHE A 660 -9.09 19.08 15.69
N GLY A 661 -10.18 18.41 16.12
CA GLY A 661 -10.88 17.38 15.34
C GLY A 661 -9.99 16.19 14.97
N ARG A 662 -9.06 15.83 15.86
CA ARG A 662 -8.10 14.73 15.61
C ARG A 662 -8.59 13.37 16.09
N PHE A 663 -9.66 13.35 16.88
CA PHE A 663 -10.27 12.12 17.38
C PHE A 663 -11.49 11.74 16.52
N PRO A 664 -11.79 10.45 16.34
CA PRO A 664 -12.89 9.98 15.49
C PRO A 664 -14.25 10.12 16.20
N ASP A 665 -14.65 11.36 16.51
CA ASP A 665 -15.89 11.68 17.19
C ASP A 665 -17.08 11.59 16.23
N SER A 666 -18.07 10.72 16.55
CA SER A 666 -19.22 10.48 15.68
C SER A 666 -20.32 11.54 15.80
N ASP A 667 -20.36 12.33 16.87
CA ASP A 667 -21.26 13.48 17.01
C ASP A 667 -20.55 14.68 17.66
N THR A 668 -20.13 15.63 16.86
CA THR A 668 -19.43 16.83 17.34
C THR A 668 -20.33 17.99 17.75
N LYS A 669 -21.66 17.83 17.68
CA LYS A 669 -22.62 18.91 17.99
C LYS A 669 -22.67 19.25 19.48
N ASP A 670 -22.38 18.28 20.34
CA ASP A 670 -22.36 18.40 21.80
C ASP A 670 -20.97 18.62 22.38
N ASN A 671 -19.97 18.86 21.51
CA ASN A 671 -18.59 19.21 21.87
C ASN A 671 -18.41 20.65 22.33
N ILE A 672 -19.44 21.48 22.30
CA ILE A 672 -19.34 22.91 22.58
C ILE A 672 -20.27 23.31 23.71
N TRP A 673 -19.70 23.91 24.75
CA TRP A 673 -20.43 24.61 25.78
C TRP A 673 -20.15 26.12 25.73
N THR A 674 -21.18 26.93 25.95
CA THR A 674 -21.06 28.41 26.09
C THR A 674 -21.77 28.86 27.34
N SER A 675 -21.15 29.80 28.08
CA SER A 675 -21.82 30.45 29.23
C SER A 675 -23.06 31.21 28.75
N LYS A 676 -24.15 31.06 29.52
CA LYS A 676 -25.39 31.82 29.31
C LYS A 676 -25.20 33.30 29.61
#